data_2b5286d132c7b2694815dbb214f0f1ff
#
_entry.id   2b5286d132c7b2694815dbb214f0f1ff
#
_cell.length_a   1.000
_cell.length_b   1.000
_cell.length_c   1.000
_cell.angle_alpha   90.00
_cell.angle_beta   90.00
_cell.angle_gamma   90.00
#
_symmetry.space_group_name_H-M   'P 1'
#
loop_
_entity.id
_entity.type
_entity.pdbx_description
1 polymer ?
#
loop_
_entity_poly.entity_id
_entity_poly.type
_entity_poly.pdbx_seq_one_letter_code
_entity_poly.pdbx_strand_id
1 'polypeptide(L)'
;MQGASKTTSRDVQPGVRGVPTLNKDVLRIAGIMPWGPLETATTISDFDHFRDVFAPGYGFLLNYETCAQMQQWFLGKGRKAVVTRVTHKVLGVTTATKATRTAQTAATAPTQGAQTGTVAAPFTLAAGDTFIGNVDAVGNQTLTITATAGLLECTNAENYALVTGQDITVKIDAGGVQTIAFLTAEFANIAAATAEEVAAVINAKIVGAKAAATSGGTKVTITSDRLGTGSSVEVTGGTANVALAFAGGLNSGAGNVSNVVSVSIAELKALLEATWTNGGGVTVSDSAGYMTVTADTAGSAGSILVAAASTADTKVGWDNATHSGTDGAAVNTLKIDGKYYGTLGNSITYDVALATNGLAAYFDMKVYLYGGLKETHRNLSMDSTDAQYVEDVINTRAGYSKLIKVTDQAAVGTPTQRKPAVATGQALTGGGDGLAGLNDADFYGSSTYLDGFYAFSQNPLGDILVCPDRPTVTLQNAALYMCETVWQGKCVFIPDPPDGSDKAAIAVHMASLTSTEYGTGMPWPRVLVPNPDKTIYGQADVIEIGPSCSWAARMAKNSQQYEDGEFHQPGNQVHGLLANVVGLEGETDPEARHEVRNEGVRDYVTDFRVNPIIEGQLLGGGRGVWVNDVQNLKPTSVLWASVGEVRGVAACRKDIEAYMETRRTQANSQENRLTDKDAIDGYLVGRTIKGCFASKSAVEAFYVNTDPLGNSLNNPLEQEAQNYHILVGLATARPSRFVDLQFTRDTRAIESYVQQQLAA
;
A
#
# COMPACT_ATOMS: atom_id res chain seq x y z
N MET A 1 20.28 -75.00 -35.87
CA MET A 1 20.90 -73.78 -35.36
C MET A 1 19.84 -73.09 -34.54
N GLN A 2 19.93 -73.14 -33.20
CA GLN A 2 19.06 -72.43 -32.29
C GLN A 2 19.55 -70.99 -32.25
N GLY A 3 18.71 -70.05 -32.73
CA GLY A 3 18.99 -68.64 -32.63
C GLY A 3 18.77 -68.16 -31.20
N ALA A 4 19.74 -67.45 -30.64
CA ALA A 4 19.66 -66.87 -29.31
C ALA A 4 18.49 -65.86 -29.23
N SER A 5 17.72 -65.96 -28.15
CA SER A 5 16.68 -65.02 -27.80
C SER A 5 17.29 -63.59 -27.65
N LYS A 6 16.88 -62.68 -28.51
CA LYS A 6 17.23 -61.25 -28.41
C LYS A 6 16.07 -60.50 -27.78
N THR A 7 16.29 -60.02 -26.57
CA THR A 7 15.43 -58.97 -25.99
C THR A 7 15.81 -57.65 -26.65
N THR A 8 14.97 -57.10 -27.53
CA THR A 8 15.11 -55.75 -28.03
C THR A 8 14.34 -54.82 -27.09
N SER A 9 15.05 -54.02 -26.30
CA SER A 9 14.43 -52.88 -25.62
C SER A 9 14.19 -51.78 -26.69
N ARG A 10 12.94 -51.46 -26.93
CA ARG A 10 12.56 -50.21 -27.61
C ARG A 10 12.32 -49.18 -26.56
N ASP A 11 12.98 -48.05 -26.64
CA ASP A 11 12.55 -46.84 -25.93
C ASP A 11 11.20 -46.43 -26.53
N VAL A 12 10.14 -46.88 -25.91
CA VAL A 12 8.81 -46.34 -26.14
C VAL A 12 8.70 -45.14 -25.22
N GLN A 13 8.78 -43.93 -25.78
CA GLN A 13 8.29 -42.76 -25.02
C GLN A 13 6.92 -43.11 -24.48
N PRO A 14 6.63 -42.89 -23.17
CA PRO A 14 5.31 -43.07 -22.64
C PRO A 14 4.43 -41.98 -23.24
N GLY A 15 3.92 -42.19 -24.43
CA GLY A 15 2.81 -41.44 -24.99
C GLY A 15 1.61 -41.65 -24.07
N VAL A 16 0.88 -40.58 -23.76
CA VAL A 16 -0.41 -40.69 -23.08
C VAL A 16 -1.28 -41.64 -23.94
N ARG A 17 -1.40 -42.89 -23.48
CA ARG A 17 -2.11 -43.96 -24.24
C ARG A 17 -3.63 -43.88 -24.06
N GLY A 18 -4.18 -42.82 -23.47
CA GLY A 18 -5.60 -42.66 -23.25
C GLY A 18 -6.01 -41.19 -23.08
N VAL A 19 -7.28 -40.92 -23.30
CA VAL A 19 -7.87 -39.59 -23.08
C VAL A 19 -7.76 -39.27 -21.58
N PRO A 20 -7.08 -38.17 -21.21
CA PRO A 20 -6.94 -37.79 -19.81
C PRO A 20 -8.28 -37.35 -19.22
N THR A 21 -8.50 -37.64 -17.95
CA THR A 21 -9.63 -37.08 -17.22
C THR A 21 -9.19 -35.80 -16.54
N LEU A 22 -9.66 -34.66 -17.02
CA LEU A 22 -9.33 -33.36 -16.47
C LEU A 22 -10.08 -33.08 -15.17
N ASN A 23 -9.56 -32.09 -14.40
CA ASN A 23 -10.30 -31.56 -13.25
C ASN A 23 -11.61 -30.92 -13.73
N LYS A 24 -12.71 -31.40 -13.17
CA LYS A 24 -14.08 -30.98 -13.46
C LYS A 24 -14.70 -30.42 -12.18
N ASP A 25 -15.93 -29.89 -12.29
CA ASP A 25 -16.63 -29.26 -11.20
C ASP A 25 -15.87 -28.04 -10.64
N VAL A 26 -15.35 -27.21 -11.52
CA VAL A 26 -14.66 -25.95 -11.17
C VAL A 26 -15.55 -24.78 -11.55
N LEU A 27 -15.94 -23.98 -10.57
CA LEU A 27 -16.75 -22.79 -10.76
C LEU A 27 -15.89 -21.67 -11.38
N ARG A 28 -16.45 -20.93 -12.34
CA ARG A 28 -15.99 -19.60 -12.78
C ARG A 28 -16.96 -18.57 -12.25
N ILE A 29 -16.46 -17.60 -11.50
CA ILE A 29 -17.27 -16.53 -10.95
C ILE A 29 -16.62 -15.17 -11.21
N ALA A 30 -17.37 -14.29 -11.88
CA ALA A 30 -17.01 -12.88 -12.03
C ALA A 30 -17.94 -12.06 -11.16
N GLY A 31 -17.37 -11.21 -10.30
CA GLY A 31 -18.17 -10.47 -9.35
C GLY A 31 -17.45 -9.36 -8.63
N ILE A 32 -18.21 -8.68 -7.78
CA ILE A 32 -17.75 -7.57 -6.94
C ILE A 32 -17.21 -8.14 -5.63
N MET A 33 -16.03 -7.70 -5.23
CA MET A 33 -15.39 -8.11 -3.98
C MET A 33 -14.66 -6.93 -3.34
N PRO A 34 -14.56 -6.87 -2.00
CA PRO A 34 -13.97 -5.72 -1.30
C PRO A 34 -12.46 -5.58 -1.49
N TRP A 35 -11.79 -6.66 -1.88
CA TRP A 35 -10.34 -6.76 -1.91
C TRP A 35 -9.89 -7.78 -2.94
N GLY A 36 -8.57 -7.89 -3.15
CA GLY A 36 -7.98 -8.92 -4.00
C GLY A 36 -7.53 -8.42 -5.37
N PRO A 37 -6.90 -9.32 -6.16
CA PRO A 37 -6.44 -9.00 -7.51
C PRO A 37 -7.61 -8.57 -8.40
N LEU A 38 -7.41 -7.50 -9.14
CA LEU A 38 -8.37 -7.05 -10.16
C LEU A 38 -8.11 -7.79 -11.48
N GLU A 39 -9.18 -8.14 -12.19
CA GLU A 39 -9.16 -8.65 -13.56
C GLU A 39 -8.17 -9.83 -13.75
N THR A 40 -7.97 -10.59 -12.69
CA THR A 40 -7.04 -11.72 -12.70
C THR A 40 -7.79 -12.98 -12.30
N ALA A 41 -7.81 -13.97 -13.18
CA ALA A 41 -8.46 -15.26 -12.92
C ALA A 41 -7.69 -16.05 -11.85
N THR A 42 -8.09 -15.88 -10.61
CA THR A 42 -7.43 -16.46 -9.42
C THR A 42 -8.08 -17.78 -9.02
N THR A 43 -7.28 -18.84 -8.93
CA THR A 43 -7.77 -20.14 -8.47
C THR A 43 -7.90 -20.18 -6.94
N ILE A 44 -9.05 -20.56 -6.46
CA ILE A 44 -9.41 -20.68 -5.05
C ILE A 44 -9.70 -22.16 -4.72
N SER A 45 -9.08 -22.66 -3.66
CA SER A 45 -9.18 -24.06 -3.24
C SER A 45 -10.30 -24.35 -2.23
N ASP A 46 -10.61 -23.34 -1.39
CA ASP A 46 -11.58 -23.43 -0.32
C ASP A 46 -12.06 -22.03 0.10
N PHE A 47 -13.04 -21.95 1.01
CA PHE A 47 -13.61 -20.69 1.43
C PHE A 47 -12.66 -19.83 2.28
N ASP A 48 -11.81 -20.44 3.07
CA ASP A 48 -10.82 -19.69 3.87
C ASP A 48 -9.76 -19.04 2.94
N HIS A 49 -9.33 -19.75 1.91
CA HIS A 49 -8.48 -19.18 0.86
C HIS A 49 -9.19 -18.04 0.12
N PHE A 50 -10.49 -18.16 -0.19
CA PHE A 50 -11.27 -17.07 -0.78
C PHE A 50 -11.27 -15.82 0.13
N ARG A 51 -11.55 -16.03 1.43
CA ARG A 51 -11.55 -14.94 2.40
C ARG A 51 -10.19 -14.27 2.52
N ASP A 52 -9.12 -15.04 2.59
CA ASP A 52 -7.75 -14.52 2.69
C ASP A 52 -7.38 -13.62 1.50
N VAL A 53 -7.85 -13.96 0.30
CA VAL A 53 -7.50 -13.25 -0.93
C VAL A 53 -8.45 -12.09 -1.25
N PHE A 54 -9.78 -12.31 -1.12
CA PHE A 54 -10.79 -11.38 -1.62
C PHE A 54 -11.62 -10.67 -0.56
N ALA A 55 -11.69 -11.20 0.66
CA ALA A 55 -12.50 -10.65 1.74
C ALA A 55 -11.83 -10.84 3.12
N PRO A 56 -10.60 -10.37 3.33
CA PRO A 56 -9.93 -10.50 4.62
C PRO A 56 -10.67 -9.67 5.67
N GLY A 57 -11.19 -10.34 6.69
CA GLY A 57 -12.06 -9.75 7.70
C GLY A 57 -13.52 -10.16 7.53
N TYR A 58 -14.33 -9.92 8.54
CA TYR A 58 -15.69 -10.47 8.57
C TYR A 58 -16.75 -9.53 8.01
N GLY A 59 -16.52 -8.26 7.90
CA GLY A 59 -17.52 -7.24 7.66
C GLY A 59 -18.00 -7.01 6.22
N PHE A 60 -17.55 -7.82 5.27
CA PHE A 60 -17.80 -7.54 3.85
C PHE A 60 -18.60 -8.62 3.12
N LEU A 61 -18.90 -9.75 3.77
CA LEU A 61 -19.62 -10.84 3.10
C LEU A 61 -21.05 -10.45 2.70
N LEU A 62 -21.67 -9.53 3.45
CA LEU A 62 -23.04 -9.10 3.20
C LEU A 62 -23.19 -8.04 2.11
N ASN A 63 -22.17 -7.21 1.92
CA ASN A 63 -22.24 -6.10 0.97
C ASN A 63 -22.01 -6.55 -0.48
N TYR A 64 -21.62 -7.82 -0.66
CA TYR A 64 -21.24 -8.36 -1.96
C TYR A 64 -21.84 -9.76 -2.12
N GLU A 65 -22.82 -9.90 -2.99
CA GLU A 65 -23.51 -11.17 -3.20
C GLU A 65 -22.55 -12.28 -3.63
N THR A 66 -21.55 -11.96 -4.46
CA THR A 66 -20.50 -12.90 -4.86
C THR A 66 -19.81 -13.55 -3.65
N CYS A 67 -19.55 -12.80 -2.58
CA CYS A 67 -18.90 -13.37 -1.38
C CYS A 67 -19.80 -14.37 -0.67
N ALA A 68 -21.09 -14.07 -0.53
CA ALA A 68 -22.07 -14.96 0.08
C ALA A 68 -22.28 -16.23 -0.78
N GLN A 69 -22.38 -16.06 -2.09
CA GLN A 69 -22.53 -17.18 -3.02
C GLN A 69 -21.27 -18.07 -3.07
N MET A 70 -20.06 -17.52 -2.96
CA MET A 70 -18.84 -18.31 -2.82
C MET A 70 -18.84 -19.18 -1.55
N GLN A 71 -19.40 -18.67 -0.46
CA GLN A 71 -19.60 -19.48 0.75
C GLN A 71 -20.52 -20.66 0.46
N GLN A 72 -21.64 -20.46 -0.24
CA GLN A 72 -22.58 -21.54 -0.59
C GLN A 72 -21.94 -22.58 -1.51
N TRP A 73 -21.10 -22.15 -2.46
CA TRP A 73 -20.34 -23.08 -3.30
C TRP A 73 -19.53 -24.08 -2.46
N PHE A 74 -18.72 -23.59 -1.52
CA PHE A 74 -17.86 -24.47 -0.70
C PHE A 74 -18.65 -25.26 0.36
N LEU A 75 -19.68 -24.68 0.97
CA LEU A 75 -20.58 -25.42 1.88
C LEU A 75 -21.32 -26.55 1.16
N GLY A 76 -21.72 -26.35 -0.08
CA GLY A 76 -22.35 -27.35 -0.93
C GLY A 76 -21.40 -28.43 -1.48
N LYS A 77 -20.10 -28.39 -1.12
CA LYS A 77 -19.04 -29.33 -1.53
C LYS A 77 -18.44 -29.08 -2.91
N GLY A 78 -18.52 -27.86 -3.43
CA GLY A 78 -17.66 -27.39 -4.53
C GLY A 78 -16.19 -27.50 -4.16
N ARG A 79 -15.32 -27.90 -5.10
CA ARG A 79 -13.90 -28.17 -4.82
C ARG A 79 -12.98 -26.99 -5.09
N LYS A 80 -13.18 -26.34 -6.22
CA LYS A 80 -12.35 -25.22 -6.68
C LYS A 80 -13.21 -24.17 -7.35
N ALA A 81 -12.76 -22.95 -7.30
CA ALA A 81 -13.33 -21.87 -8.09
C ALA A 81 -12.22 -21.06 -8.76
N VAL A 82 -12.50 -20.50 -9.91
CA VAL A 82 -11.69 -19.47 -10.55
C VAL A 82 -12.46 -18.16 -10.44
N VAL A 83 -11.89 -17.22 -9.74
CA VAL A 83 -12.56 -15.97 -9.33
C VAL A 83 -11.92 -14.80 -10.05
N THR A 84 -12.74 -13.93 -10.61
CA THR A 84 -12.32 -12.64 -11.20
C THR A 84 -13.07 -11.51 -10.50
N ARG A 85 -12.32 -10.58 -9.91
CA ARG A 85 -12.86 -9.38 -9.30
C ARG A 85 -13.04 -8.29 -10.37
N VAL A 86 -14.25 -7.72 -10.44
CA VAL A 86 -14.63 -6.70 -11.42
C VAL A 86 -14.76 -5.33 -10.74
N THR A 87 -14.36 -4.26 -11.45
CA THR A 87 -14.54 -2.86 -11.05
C THR A 87 -14.87 -2.03 -12.28
N HIS A 88 -15.46 -0.84 -12.08
CA HIS A 88 -15.70 0.06 -13.20
C HIS A 88 -14.38 0.54 -13.84
N LYS A 89 -14.39 0.62 -15.18
CA LYS A 89 -13.25 1.04 -15.99
C LYS A 89 -13.64 2.14 -16.97
N VAL A 90 -12.71 3.07 -17.14
CA VAL A 90 -12.78 4.08 -18.19
C VAL A 90 -11.61 3.85 -19.13
N LEU A 91 -11.90 3.55 -20.41
CA LEU A 91 -10.88 3.23 -21.42
C LEU A 91 -9.90 2.12 -20.97
N GLY A 92 -10.41 1.08 -20.31
CA GLY A 92 -9.62 -0.05 -19.83
C GLY A 92 -8.84 0.19 -18.53
N VAL A 93 -8.91 1.39 -17.95
CA VAL A 93 -8.26 1.73 -16.68
C VAL A 93 -9.28 1.67 -15.55
N THR A 94 -8.96 0.94 -14.48
CA THR A 94 -9.84 0.87 -13.30
C THR A 94 -10.00 2.24 -12.62
N THR A 95 -11.21 2.54 -12.16
CA THR A 95 -11.51 3.72 -11.32
C THR A 95 -11.26 3.45 -9.83
N ALA A 96 -10.98 2.20 -9.46
CA ALA A 96 -10.60 1.86 -8.09
C ALA A 96 -9.25 2.47 -7.71
N THR A 97 -9.11 2.85 -6.44
CA THR A 97 -7.88 3.43 -5.90
C THR A 97 -7.32 2.59 -4.74
N LYS A 98 -6.01 2.64 -4.55
CA LYS A 98 -5.37 2.04 -3.39
C LYS A 98 -5.38 3.01 -2.22
N ALA A 99 -5.60 2.49 -1.03
CA ALA A 99 -5.31 3.26 0.18
C ALA A 99 -3.78 3.40 0.30
N THR A 100 -3.33 4.59 0.65
CA THR A 100 -1.90 4.90 0.72
C THR A 100 -1.56 5.79 1.92
N ARG A 101 -0.33 5.67 2.38
CA ARG A 101 0.27 6.62 3.31
C ARG A 101 1.78 6.64 3.12
N THR A 102 2.37 7.83 3.24
CA THR A 102 3.82 7.96 3.24
C THR A 102 4.32 8.18 4.64
N ALA A 103 5.20 7.29 5.12
CA ALA A 103 5.93 7.47 6.36
C ALA A 103 7.10 8.43 6.12
N GLN A 104 7.39 9.23 7.15
CA GLN A 104 8.45 10.23 7.12
C GLN A 104 9.56 9.83 8.09
N THR A 105 10.77 10.36 7.86
CA THR A 105 11.86 10.28 8.83
C THR A 105 11.50 11.05 10.10
N ALA A 106 12.23 10.85 11.18
CA ALA A 106 12.21 11.81 12.29
C ALA A 106 12.62 13.19 11.76
N ALA A 107 11.98 14.24 12.23
CA ALA A 107 12.40 15.61 11.91
C ALA A 107 13.86 15.80 12.35
N THR A 108 14.69 16.39 11.48
CA THR A 108 16.03 16.83 11.88
C THR A 108 15.89 17.93 12.94
N ALA A 109 16.90 18.06 13.82
CA ALA A 109 16.89 19.19 14.76
C ALA A 109 16.95 20.52 13.97
N PRO A 110 16.17 21.52 14.36
CA PRO A 110 16.27 22.83 13.73
C PRO A 110 17.66 23.42 14.00
N THR A 111 18.20 24.17 13.05
CA THR A 111 19.45 24.91 13.21
C THR A 111 19.18 26.34 13.66
N GLN A 112 20.16 26.96 14.31
CA GLN A 112 20.09 28.37 14.71
C GLN A 112 20.70 29.25 13.62
N GLY A 113 20.23 30.50 13.49
CA GLY A 113 20.87 31.52 12.67
C GLY A 113 22.19 31.94 13.31
N ALA A 114 23.28 31.87 12.57
CA ALA A 114 24.62 32.23 13.08
C ALA A 114 25.44 32.94 12.05
N GLN A 115 26.27 33.90 12.52
CA GLN A 115 27.21 34.63 11.70
C GLN A 115 28.60 34.56 12.34
N THR A 116 29.59 34.15 11.58
CA THR A 116 31.02 34.12 11.99
C THR A 116 31.78 35.24 11.34
N GLY A 117 32.53 36.00 12.12
CA GLY A 117 33.39 37.07 11.62
C GLY A 117 34.57 36.51 10.81
N THR A 118 35.12 37.33 9.94
CA THR A 118 36.29 37.01 9.10
C THR A 118 37.60 37.62 9.62
N VAL A 119 37.53 38.48 10.64
CA VAL A 119 38.68 39.09 11.29
C VAL A 119 38.94 38.36 12.61
N ALA A 120 40.19 37.96 12.84
CA ALA A 120 40.60 37.29 14.07
C ALA A 120 40.80 38.30 15.21
N ALA A 121 40.47 37.88 16.42
CA ALA A 121 40.76 38.66 17.63
C ALA A 121 42.28 38.71 17.91
N PRO A 122 42.80 39.72 18.66
CA PRO A 122 42.05 40.83 19.28
C PRO A 122 41.64 41.89 18.28
N PHE A 123 40.48 42.50 18.49
CA PHE A 123 39.89 43.52 17.59
C PHE A 123 40.38 44.93 17.90
N THR A 124 40.65 45.69 16.85
CA THR A 124 41.01 47.11 16.95
C THR A 124 39.76 47.96 16.74
N LEU A 125 39.19 48.42 17.84
CA LEU A 125 38.01 49.30 17.88
C LEU A 125 38.36 50.73 18.23
N ALA A 126 37.39 51.61 18.24
CA ALA A 126 37.51 52.99 18.69
C ALA A 126 36.36 53.32 19.69
N ALA A 127 36.57 54.28 20.56
CA ALA A 127 35.49 54.83 21.38
C ALA A 127 34.43 55.47 20.45
N GLY A 128 33.16 55.10 20.67
CA GLY A 128 32.03 55.46 19.81
C GLY A 128 31.69 54.46 18.72
N ASP A 129 32.49 53.41 18.50
CA ASP A 129 32.12 52.31 17.60
C ASP A 129 30.83 51.62 18.06
N THR A 130 29.98 51.26 17.10
CA THR A 130 28.68 50.62 17.36
C THR A 130 28.57 49.28 16.70
N PHE A 131 27.95 48.32 17.42
CA PHE A 131 27.40 47.09 16.89
C PHE A 131 25.88 47.17 16.99
N ILE A 132 25.20 47.19 15.83
CA ILE A 132 23.73 47.25 15.77
C ILE A 132 23.24 45.91 15.28
N GLY A 133 22.66 45.08 16.16
CA GLY A 133 22.14 43.77 15.86
C GLY A 133 20.61 43.76 15.91
N ASN A 134 20.03 42.99 14.96
CA ASN A 134 18.61 42.62 14.96
C ASN A 134 18.51 41.11 15.11
N VAL A 135 18.03 40.70 16.25
CA VAL A 135 17.84 39.27 16.58
C VAL A 135 16.37 38.92 16.33
N ASP A 136 16.13 37.80 15.60
CA ASP A 136 14.80 37.25 15.31
C ASP A 136 13.84 38.29 14.67
N ALA A 137 14.38 39.25 13.96
CA ALA A 137 13.66 40.36 13.31
C ALA A 137 12.77 41.18 14.27
N VAL A 138 13.09 41.22 15.57
CA VAL A 138 12.29 41.93 16.60
C VAL A 138 12.63 43.41 16.74
N GLY A 139 13.74 43.86 16.10
CA GLY A 139 14.19 45.26 16.12
C GLY A 139 15.66 45.43 16.52
N ASN A 140 16.23 46.56 16.14
CA ASN A 140 17.64 46.85 16.35
C ASN A 140 17.97 47.13 17.81
N GLN A 141 19.03 46.54 18.30
CA GLN A 141 19.68 46.86 19.56
C GLN A 141 21.11 47.28 19.31
N THR A 142 21.55 48.37 19.99
CA THR A 142 22.85 48.98 19.75
C THR A 142 23.78 48.83 20.95
N LEU A 143 24.89 48.17 20.75
CA LEU A 143 26.03 48.18 21.64
C LEU A 143 26.97 49.31 21.18
N THR A 144 27.28 50.24 22.05
CA THR A 144 28.28 51.31 21.82
C THR A 144 29.53 50.99 22.62
N ILE A 145 30.71 51.04 21.99
CA ILE A 145 31.98 50.92 22.71
C ILE A 145 32.32 52.24 23.32
N THR A 146 32.51 52.26 24.65
CA THR A 146 32.87 53.42 25.41
C THR A 146 34.25 53.23 26.02
N ALA A 147 35.12 54.28 25.92
CA ALA A 147 36.42 54.24 26.51
C ALA A 147 36.98 55.63 26.70
N THR A 148 37.58 55.91 27.80
CA THR A 148 38.35 57.12 28.09
C THR A 148 39.72 56.73 28.63
N ALA A 149 40.69 57.63 28.44
CA ALA A 149 42.02 57.43 28.98
C ALA A 149 42.09 57.72 30.49
N GLY A 150 42.97 57.05 31.16
CA GLY A 150 43.43 57.49 32.50
C GLY A 150 44.16 58.80 32.41
N LEU A 151 43.77 59.76 33.17
CA LEU A 151 44.29 61.13 33.16
C LEU A 151 44.56 61.59 34.57
N LEU A 152 45.74 62.16 34.77
CA LEU A 152 46.12 62.79 36.05
C LEU A 152 46.63 64.22 35.81
N GLU A 153 45.98 65.19 36.43
CA GLU A 153 46.39 66.58 36.38
C GLU A 153 47.06 66.95 37.73
N CYS A 154 48.15 67.68 37.64
CA CYS A 154 48.83 68.29 38.79
C CYS A 154 47.93 69.36 39.46
N THR A 155 48.00 69.49 40.78
CA THR A 155 47.18 70.52 41.48
C THR A 155 47.86 71.90 41.48
N ASN A 156 49.18 71.95 41.45
CA ASN A 156 49.89 73.21 41.38
C ASN A 156 49.88 73.80 39.97
N ALA A 157 49.86 75.15 39.88
CA ALA A 157 49.97 75.81 38.62
C ALA A 157 51.47 76.12 38.34
N GLU A 158 51.77 76.46 37.05
CA GLU A 158 53.13 76.76 36.53
C GLU A 158 53.87 77.82 37.37
N ASN A 159 55.16 77.99 37.02
CA ASN A 159 56.25 78.55 37.79
C ASN A 159 56.75 77.55 38.86
N TYR A 160 56.78 76.25 38.38
CA TYR A 160 57.22 75.13 39.25
C TYR A 160 58.67 75.35 39.63
N ALA A 161 58.95 75.40 40.93
CA ALA A 161 60.27 75.55 41.51
C ALA A 161 60.98 74.18 41.51
N LEU A 162 61.54 73.78 40.38
CA LEU A 162 62.30 72.54 40.22
C LEU A 162 63.79 72.79 40.36
N VAL A 163 64.50 71.71 40.67
CA VAL A 163 65.94 71.66 40.83
C VAL A 163 66.52 70.51 40.01
N THR A 164 67.69 70.71 39.37
CA THR A 164 68.34 69.67 38.57
C THR A 164 68.49 68.38 39.34
N GLY A 165 68.14 67.22 38.74
CA GLY A 165 68.20 65.93 39.35
C GLY A 165 66.94 65.52 40.15
N GLN A 166 65.96 66.43 40.32
CA GLN A 166 64.66 66.09 40.84
C GLN A 166 63.93 65.25 39.77
N ASP A 167 63.03 64.37 40.23
CA ASP A 167 62.30 63.39 39.41
C ASP A 167 60.84 63.21 39.81
N ILE A 168 60.07 62.70 38.93
CA ILE A 168 58.78 62.03 39.22
C ILE A 168 58.87 60.59 38.84
N THR A 169 58.20 59.76 39.58
CA THR A 169 58.05 58.36 39.29
C THR A 169 56.58 58.07 38.89
N VAL A 170 56.38 57.51 37.67
CA VAL A 170 55.08 57.31 37.08
C VAL A 170 54.90 55.89 36.67
N LYS A 171 53.70 55.35 36.91
CA LYS A 171 53.23 54.07 36.35
C LYS A 171 52.14 54.37 35.33
N ILE A 172 52.28 53.75 34.13
CA ILE A 172 51.27 53.85 33.05
C ILE A 172 50.71 52.45 32.83
N ASP A 173 49.38 52.31 32.80
CA ASP A 173 48.63 51.10 32.48
C ASP A 173 49.07 49.86 33.27
N ALA A 174 49.35 50.02 34.55
CA ALA A 174 49.90 48.98 35.44
C ALA A 174 51.29 48.45 35.02
N GLY A 175 52.01 49.14 34.15
CA GLY A 175 53.38 48.83 33.75
C GLY A 175 54.40 49.07 34.87
N GLY A 176 55.67 48.93 34.54
CA GLY A 176 56.78 49.27 35.47
C GLY A 176 56.83 50.77 35.77
N VAL A 177 57.45 51.09 36.92
CA VAL A 177 57.73 52.47 37.29
C VAL A 177 58.72 53.10 36.31
N GLN A 178 58.33 54.24 35.76
CA GLN A 178 59.21 55.10 34.93
C GLN A 178 59.68 56.27 35.77
N THR A 179 60.97 56.51 35.77
CA THR A 179 61.58 57.70 36.49
C THR A 179 61.86 58.75 35.48
N ILE A 180 61.29 59.94 35.66
CA ILE A 180 61.44 61.08 34.81
C ILE A 180 62.24 62.17 35.61
N ALA A 181 63.51 62.24 35.34
CA ALA A 181 64.35 63.24 36.01
C ALA A 181 64.36 64.56 35.18
N PHE A 182 64.35 65.67 35.86
CA PHE A 182 64.40 67.01 35.32
C PHE A 182 65.79 67.62 35.39
N LEU A 183 66.36 68.03 34.28
CA LEU A 183 67.71 68.60 34.19
C LEU A 183 67.66 70.08 33.81
N THR A 184 68.55 70.92 34.39
CA THR A 184 68.61 72.36 34.07
C THR A 184 68.65 72.66 32.62
N ALA A 185 69.31 71.85 31.80
CA ALA A 185 69.47 72.09 30.37
C ALA A 185 68.15 71.91 29.56
N GLU A 186 67.09 71.37 30.16
CA GLU A 186 65.81 71.11 29.55
C GLU A 186 64.78 72.22 29.73
N PHE A 187 65.13 73.27 30.48
CA PHE A 187 64.25 74.35 30.82
C PHE A 187 64.92 75.71 30.55
N ALA A 188 64.13 76.72 30.15
CA ALA A 188 64.64 78.09 30.06
C ALA A 188 65.01 78.62 31.44
N ASN A 189 64.15 78.27 32.47
CA ASN A 189 64.43 78.54 33.88
C ASN A 189 63.82 77.40 34.73
N ILE A 190 64.64 76.45 35.13
CA ILE A 190 64.12 75.28 35.91
C ILE A 190 63.55 75.72 37.27
N ALA A 191 63.98 76.81 37.89
CA ALA A 191 63.40 77.31 39.19
C ALA A 191 62.02 78.00 39.00
N ALA A 192 61.53 78.23 37.80
CA ALA A 192 60.23 78.80 37.44
C ALA A 192 59.74 78.10 36.16
N ALA A 193 59.73 76.79 36.09
CA ALA A 193 59.39 76.01 34.90
C ALA A 193 57.89 76.18 34.57
N THR A 194 57.63 76.35 33.24
CA THR A 194 56.25 76.44 32.76
C THR A 194 55.63 75.01 32.61
N ALA A 195 54.34 74.99 32.55
CA ALA A 195 53.60 73.73 32.37
C ALA A 195 53.93 73.06 31.02
N GLU A 196 54.19 73.88 29.96
CA GLU A 196 54.56 73.38 28.64
C GLU A 196 55.99 72.78 28.63
N GLU A 197 56.93 73.42 29.34
CA GLU A 197 58.28 72.86 29.47
C GLU A 197 58.30 71.56 30.22
N VAL A 198 57.60 71.49 31.34
CA VAL A 198 57.45 70.26 32.14
C VAL A 198 56.78 69.14 31.31
N ALA A 199 55.73 69.46 30.57
CA ALA A 199 55.06 68.48 29.69
C ALA A 199 55.98 68.01 28.59
N ALA A 200 56.78 68.90 27.98
CA ALA A 200 57.77 68.57 26.96
C ALA A 200 58.83 67.59 27.49
N VAL A 201 59.35 67.84 28.69
CA VAL A 201 60.33 66.95 29.31
C VAL A 201 59.75 65.58 29.68
N ILE A 202 58.52 65.58 30.17
CA ILE A 202 57.78 64.35 30.44
C ILE A 202 57.61 63.58 29.11
N ASN A 203 57.11 64.19 28.07
CA ASN A 203 56.88 63.53 26.77
C ASN A 203 58.19 63.00 26.13
N ALA A 204 59.35 63.60 26.38
CA ALA A 204 60.58 63.10 25.89
C ALA A 204 61.06 61.77 26.55
N LYS A 205 60.48 61.45 27.68
CA LYS A 205 60.98 60.36 28.55
C LYS A 205 59.92 59.33 28.94
N ILE A 206 58.63 59.69 28.85
CA ILE A 206 57.53 58.75 29.22
C ILE A 206 57.20 57.82 28.05
N VAL A 207 56.87 56.65 28.32
CA VAL A 207 56.39 55.66 27.35
C VAL A 207 54.98 55.25 27.70
N GLY A 208 54.08 55.26 26.68
CA GLY A 208 52.67 54.81 26.84
C GLY A 208 51.72 55.91 27.38
N ALA A 209 52.20 57.14 27.47
CA ALA A 209 51.39 58.28 27.86
C ALA A 209 51.90 59.59 27.22
N LYS A 210 51.09 60.64 27.26
CA LYS A 210 51.42 61.99 26.83
C LYS A 210 51.15 63.00 27.92
N ALA A 211 52.05 63.97 28.08
CA ALA A 211 51.80 65.08 28.94
C ALA A 211 51.43 66.33 28.08
N ALA A 212 50.57 67.17 28.64
CA ALA A 212 50.14 68.41 28.02
C ALA A 212 49.94 69.50 29.08
N ALA A 213 50.13 70.73 28.73
CA ALA A 213 49.70 71.86 29.51
C ALA A 213 48.15 71.98 29.37
N THR A 214 47.44 72.05 30.47
CA THR A 214 45.96 72.13 30.52
C THR A 214 45.52 73.19 31.51
N SER A 215 44.20 73.37 31.67
CA SER A 215 43.66 74.46 32.56
C SER A 215 44.14 75.82 32.23
N GLY A 216 44.06 76.20 30.93
CA GLY A 216 44.53 77.51 30.42
C GLY A 216 46.03 77.63 30.28
N GLY A 217 46.75 76.52 30.17
CA GLY A 217 48.17 76.41 29.96
C GLY A 217 49.01 76.48 31.26
N THR A 218 48.37 76.39 32.43
CA THR A 218 49.09 76.61 33.68
C THR A 218 49.35 75.32 34.47
N LYS A 219 48.71 74.14 34.11
CA LYS A 219 48.90 72.87 34.81
C LYS A 219 49.37 71.80 33.85
N VAL A 220 49.99 70.79 34.37
CA VAL A 220 50.43 69.60 33.61
C VAL A 220 49.45 68.43 33.81
N THR A 221 48.97 67.87 32.70
CA THR A 221 48.19 66.70 32.68
C THR A 221 49.04 65.59 32.02
N ILE A 222 48.99 64.35 32.62
CA ILE A 222 49.53 63.16 32.04
C ILE A 222 48.35 62.27 31.65
N THR A 223 48.25 61.86 30.38
CA THR A 223 47.13 61.03 29.86
C THR A 223 47.73 59.78 29.24
N SER A 224 47.24 58.63 29.62
CA SER A 224 47.62 57.35 29.01
C SER A 224 47.24 57.32 27.52
N ASP A 225 48.10 56.76 26.68
CA ASP A 225 47.81 56.50 25.26
C ASP A 225 46.73 55.38 25.08
N ARG A 226 46.50 54.62 26.11
CA ARG A 226 45.50 53.55 26.11
C ARG A 226 44.13 54.12 26.47
N LEU A 227 43.05 53.64 25.80
CA LEU A 227 41.68 53.96 26.12
C LEU A 227 40.95 52.72 26.65
N GLY A 228 40.19 52.88 27.76
CA GLY A 228 39.41 51.83 28.39
C GLY A 228 39.74 51.65 29.88
N THR A 229 39.09 50.67 30.49
CA THR A 229 39.22 50.43 31.95
C THR A 229 40.62 49.91 32.35
N GLY A 230 41.40 49.44 31.41
CA GLY A 230 42.80 49.03 31.65
C GLY A 230 43.80 50.20 31.49
N SER A 231 43.33 51.38 31.13
CA SER A 231 44.12 52.58 31.06
C SER A 231 44.30 53.18 32.46
N SER A 232 45.50 53.61 32.81
CA SER A 232 45.72 54.30 34.09
C SER A 232 46.99 55.12 34.10
N VAL A 233 46.99 56.16 34.90
CA VAL A 233 48.14 56.95 35.23
C VAL A 233 48.26 57.07 36.77
N GLU A 234 49.41 56.75 37.28
CA GLU A 234 49.73 56.88 38.74
C GLU A 234 51.08 57.55 38.88
N VAL A 235 51.14 58.63 39.55
CA VAL A 235 52.42 59.21 40.02
C VAL A 235 52.71 58.61 41.41
N THR A 236 53.68 57.72 41.45
CA THR A 236 54.03 56.92 42.66
C THR A 236 54.94 57.65 43.63
N GLY A 237 55.50 58.80 43.21
CA GLY A 237 56.40 59.59 44.03
C GLY A 237 57.35 60.41 43.24
N GLY A 238 58.51 60.72 43.75
CA GLY A 238 59.60 61.49 43.18
C GLY A 238 59.76 62.83 43.88
N THR A 239 60.97 63.34 43.84
CA THR A 239 61.39 64.58 44.56
C THR A 239 60.79 65.85 43.94
N ALA A 240 60.54 65.85 42.64
CA ALA A 240 59.85 66.90 41.91
C ALA A 240 58.35 67.00 42.18
N ASN A 241 57.71 65.88 42.69
CA ASN A 241 56.31 65.90 42.93
C ASN A 241 55.85 66.88 44.04
N VAL A 242 56.80 67.32 44.89
CA VAL A 242 56.48 68.36 45.86
C VAL A 242 56.18 69.71 45.13
N ALA A 243 56.81 70.02 44.05
CA ALA A 243 56.58 71.27 43.26
C ALA A 243 55.39 71.10 42.29
N LEU A 244 55.22 69.92 41.69
CA LEU A 244 54.12 69.61 40.75
C LEU A 244 52.80 69.28 41.42
N ALA A 245 52.86 68.60 42.53
CA ALA A 245 51.71 68.14 43.35
C ALA A 245 50.69 67.29 42.57
N PHE A 246 51.19 66.30 41.83
CA PHE A 246 50.28 65.24 41.32
C PHE A 246 49.71 64.47 42.52
N ALA A 247 48.41 64.21 42.45
CA ALA A 247 47.77 63.40 43.48
C ALA A 247 48.30 61.99 43.41
N GLY A 248 48.67 61.41 44.57
CA GLY A 248 49.02 59.99 44.66
C GLY A 248 47.75 59.13 44.45
N GLY A 249 47.95 57.99 43.82
CA GLY A 249 46.91 57.02 43.56
C GLY A 249 46.61 56.77 42.07
N LEU A 250 45.94 55.67 41.81
CA LEU A 250 45.63 55.22 40.46
C LEU A 250 44.49 56.02 39.86
N ASN A 251 44.70 56.68 38.74
CA ASN A 251 43.67 57.35 37.95
C ASN A 251 43.40 56.53 36.74
N SER A 252 42.35 55.77 36.76
CA SER A 252 41.96 54.86 35.72
C SER A 252 41.06 55.51 34.68
N GLY A 253 41.19 55.07 33.43
CA GLY A 253 40.22 55.32 32.37
C GLY A 253 38.90 54.63 32.69
N ALA A 254 37.87 55.04 32.00
CA ALA A 254 36.53 54.44 32.11
C ALA A 254 36.09 53.87 30.76
N GLY A 255 35.06 53.02 30.81
CA GLY A 255 34.50 52.44 29.59
C GLY A 255 33.95 51.02 29.82
N ASN A 256 33.57 50.37 28.74
CA ASN A 256 33.04 49.00 28.77
C ASN A 256 34.04 47.97 28.23
N VAL A 257 35.21 48.39 27.73
CA VAL A 257 36.33 47.52 27.31
C VAL A 257 37.62 47.91 28.02
N SER A 258 38.53 46.92 28.13
CA SER A 258 39.81 47.15 28.80
C SER A 258 40.77 48.01 27.95
N ASN A 259 40.78 47.71 26.63
CA ASN A 259 41.61 48.41 25.67
C ASN A 259 40.98 48.39 24.27
N VAL A 260 40.57 49.54 23.76
CA VAL A 260 39.85 49.63 22.47
C VAL A 260 40.66 49.13 21.30
N VAL A 261 42.00 49.21 21.29
CA VAL A 261 42.84 48.72 20.19
C VAL A 261 43.22 47.23 20.34
N SER A 262 42.75 46.55 21.36
CA SER A 262 43.00 45.16 21.63
C SER A 262 41.86 44.51 22.41
N VAL A 263 40.65 44.49 21.83
CA VAL A 263 39.43 43.95 22.47
C VAL A 263 39.34 42.44 22.20
N SER A 264 39.19 41.66 23.22
CA SER A 264 39.06 40.19 23.14
C SER A 264 37.62 39.78 22.81
N ILE A 265 37.46 38.53 22.28
CA ILE A 265 36.13 37.91 22.07
C ILE A 265 35.40 37.82 23.40
N ALA A 266 36.07 37.52 24.51
CA ALA A 266 35.44 37.40 25.81
C ALA A 266 34.82 38.73 26.31
N GLU A 267 35.46 39.86 26.04
CA GLU A 267 34.89 41.16 26.38
C GLU A 267 33.68 41.51 25.53
N LEU A 268 33.76 41.31 24.18
CA LEU A 268 32.61 41.55 23.28
C LEU A 268 31.47 40.55 23.53
N LYS A 269 31.78 39.30 23.84
CA LYS A 269 30.77 38.31 24.26
C LYS A 269 29.91 38.85 25.40
N ALA A 270 30.53 39.26 26.51
CA ALA A 270 29.82 39.74 27.67
C ALA A 270 28.94 40.98 27.35
N LEU A 271 29.42 41.84 26.48
CA LEU A 271 28.69 43.05 26.09
C LEU A 271 27.53 42.78 25.12
N LEU A 272 27.75 41.91 24.12
CA LEU A 272 26.76 41.58 23.09
C LEU A 272 25.62 40.75 23.73
N GLU A 273 25.94 39.72 24.48
CA GLU A 273 24.94 38.91 25.17
C GLU A 273 24.09 39.69 26.18
N ALA A 274 24.69 40.72 26.80
CA ALA A 274 23.96 41.65 27.68
C ALA A 274 23.13 42.69 26.93
N THR A 275 23.46 43.01 25.66
CA THR A 275 22.81 44.03 24.88
C THR A 275 21.79 43.50 23.89
N TRP A 276 22.10 42.40 23.17
CA TRP A 276 21.22 41.81 22.17
C TRP A 276 20.33 40.77 22.81
N THR A 277 19.33 41.21 23.56
CA THR A 277 18.42 40.36 24.34
C THR A 277 17.03 40.26 23.74
N ASN A 278 16.73 40.96 22.65
CA ASN A 278 15.46 40.86 21.92
C ASN A 278 15.32 39.46 21.26
N GLY A 279 14.10 39.07 21.00
CA GLY A 279 13.82 37.72 20.49
C GLY A 279 14.17 36.68 21.56
N GLY A 280 14.98 35.71 21.18
CA GLY A 280 15.49 34.69 22.11
C GLY A 280 16.80 35.09 22.80
N GLY A 281 17.45 36.18 22.37
CA GLY A 281 18.82 36.53 22.73
C GLY A 281 19.87 35.92 21.80
N VAL A 282 21.12 36.10 22.16
CA VAL A 282 22.26 35.56 21.42
C VAL A 282 23.28 34.88 22.32
N THR A 283 23.90 33.85 21.77
CA THR A 283 25.12 33.26 22.33
C THR A 283 26.33 33.61 21.44
N VAL A 284 27.38 34.16 22.05
CA VAL A 284 28.64 34.49 21.36
C VAL A 284 29.69 33.47 21.71
N SER A 285 30.41 32.98 20.70
CA SER A 285 31.46 31.97 20.87
C SER A 285 32.72 32.34 20.11
N ASP A 286 33.85 31.76 20.55
CA ASP A 286 35.13 31.78 19.85
C ASP A 286 35.21 30.55 18.93
N SER A 287 35.34 30.79 17.65
CA SER A 287 35.55 29.75 16.63
C SER A 287 36.96 29.89 16.03
N ALA A 288 37.94 29.29 16.66
CA ALA A 288 39.36 29.34 16.24
C ALA A 288 39.93 30.78 16.10
N GLY A 289 39.57 31.68 17.05
CA GLY A 289 40.00 33.08 17.05
C GLY A 289 39.03 34.03 16.31
N TYR A 290 37.99 33.51 15.66
CA TYR A 290 36.94 34.31 15.02
C TYR A 290 35.66 34.32 15.89
N MET A 291 35.06 35.49 15.97
CA MET A 291 33.85 35.64 16.79
C MET A 291 32.60 35.19 16.02
N THR A 292 31.88 34.23 16.56
CA THR A 292 30.58 33.76 16.04
C THR A 292 29.48 34.24 16.96
N VAL A 293 28.47 34.89 16.38
CA VAL A 293 27.21 35.21 17.08
C VAL A 293 26.10 34.29 16.57
N THR A 294 25.35 33.68 17.46
CA THR A 294 24.29 32.74 17.16
C THR A 294 23.02 33.20 17.85
N ALA A 295 21.89 33.25 17.11
CA ALA A 295 20.58 33.45 17.74
C ALA A 295 20.21 32.27 18.64
N ASP A 296 19.68 32.50 19.83
CA ASP A 296 19.30 31.40 20.73
C ASP A 296 18.01 30.73 20.28
N THR A 297 17.19 31.38 19.47
CA THR A 297 16.04 30.78 18.81
C THR A 297 16.48 29.85 17.69
N ALA A 298 15.97 28.60 17.69
CA ALA A 298 16.23 27.63 16.63
C ALA A 298 15.13 27.67 15.56
N GLY A 299 15.46 27.23 14.34
CA GLY A 299 14.54 27.20 13.20
C GLY A 299 14.58 28.48 12.37
N SER A 300 13.71 28.57 11.38
CA SER A 300 13.62 29.70 10.45
C SER A 300 13.23 31.02 11.11
N ALA A 301 12.67 30.97 12.33
CA ALA A 301 12.36 32.14 13.15
C ALA A 301 13.61 32.73 13.82
N GLY A 302 14.64 31.92 14.04
CA GLY A 302 15.92 32.34 14.63
C GLY A 302 16.82 32.98 13.58
N SER A 303 17.14 34.28 13.75
CA SER A 303 17.97 34.98 12.78
C SER A 303 18.87 36.05 13.42
N ILE A 304 20.01 36.29 12.81
CA ILE A 304 20.93 37.37 13.13
C ILE A 304 21.09 38.25 11.91
N LEU A 305 20.93 39.54 12.10
CA LEU A 305 21.26 40.58 11.13
C LEU A 305 22.11 41.63 11.84
N VAL A 306 23.33 41.85 11.38
CA VAL A 306 24.13 43.03 11.74
C VAL A 306 23.77 44.14 10.78
N ALA A 307 23.23 45.23 11.31
CA ALA A 307 22.75 46.32 10.47
C ALA A 307 23.92 47.09 9.81
N ALA A 308 23.73 47.52 8.57
CA ALA A 308 24.72 48.33 7.82
C ALA A 308 25.05 49.67 8.47
N ALA A 309 24.28 50.14 9.44
CA ALA A 309 24.56 51.31 10.26
C ALA A 309 25.58 51.03 11.39
N SER A 310 26.01 49.82 11.60
CA SER A 310 27.10 49.46 12.50
C SER A 310 28.40 50.07 12.01
N THR A 311 29.25 50.58 12.90
CA THR A 311 30.56 51.13 12.53
C THR A 311 31.71 50.16 12.86
N ALA A 312 31.42 49.09 13.58
CA ALA A 312 32.39 48.10 14.04
C ALA A 312 32.22 46.71 13.37
N ASP A 313 31.19 46.51 12.55
CA ASP A 313 30.92 45.25 11.85
C ASP A 313 32.12 44.77 10.99
N THR A 314 32.67 45.65 10.18
CA THR A 314 33.82 45.38 9.34
C THR A 314 35.11 45.11 10.11
N LYS A 315 35.22 45.62 11.36
CA LYS A 315 36.38 45.41 12.24
C LYS A 315 36.41 44.00 12.83
N VAL A 316 35.26 43.35 12.87
CA VAL A 316 35.08 41.92 13.28
C VAL A 316 34.94 41.03 12.04
N GLY A 317 34.65 41.65 10.89
CA GLY A 317 34.42 40.94 9.63
C GLY A 317 33.06 40.30 9.51
N TRP A 318 32.02 40.94 10.10
CA TRP A 318 30.63 40.57 9.90
C TRP A 318 30.07 41.25 8.65
N ASP A 319 29.20 40.56 7.93
CA ASP A 319 28.44 41.13 6.82
C ASP A 319 27.09 41.71 7.31
N ASN A 320 26.36 42.34 6.39
CA ASN A 320 25.05 42.91 6.67
C ASN A 320 23.91 42.10 6.06
N ALA A 321 24.11 40.76 5.87
CA ALA A 321 23.07 39.84 5.46
C ALA A 321 22.34 39.25 6.66
N THR A 322 21.10 38.85 6.44
CA THR A 322 20.35 38.07 7.46
C THR A 322 20.81 36.61 7.41
N HIS A 323 21.26 36.09 8.52
CA HIS A 323 21.64 34.72 8.73
C HIS A 323 20.53 34.01 9.53
N SER A 324 19.67 33.26 8.85
CA SER A 324 18.55 32.53 9.48
C SER A 324 18.90 31.07 9.74
N GLY A 325 18.35 30.53 10.78
CA GLY A 325 18.31 29.10 11.03
C GLY A 325 17.39 28.37 10.05
N THR A 326 17.38 27.06 10.08
CA THR A 326 16.49 26.22 9.29
C THR A 326 15.60 25.39 10.17
N ASP A 327 14.32 25.29 9.82
CA ASP A 327 13.38 24.41 10.53
C ASP A 327 13.77 22.94 10.33
N GLY A 328 13.57 22.16 11.35
CA GLY A 328 13.73 20.72 11.25
C GLY A 328 12.63 20.15 10.35
N ALA A 329 13.00 19.47 9.28
CA ALA A 329 12.05 18.86 8.35
C ALA A 329 12.08 17.34 8.44
N ALA A 330 10.89 16.73 8.51
CA ALA A 330 10.72 15.33 8.21
C ALA A 330 10.65 15.12 6.70
N VAL A 331 11.33 14.11 6.19
CA VAL A 331 11.38 13.79 4.75
C VAL A 331 10.58 12.52 4.49
N ASN A 332 9.82 12.49 3.39
CA ASN A 332 9.15 11.27 2.94
C ASN A 332 10.18 10.18 2.67
N THR A 333 10.01 9.02 3.27
CA THR A 333 10.98 7.93 3.19
C THR A 333 10.39 6.62 2.68
N LEU A 334 9.24 6.20 3.16
CA LEU A 334 8.62 4.93 2.80
C LEU A 334 7.14 5.16 2.45
N LYS A 335 6.77 4.90 1.20
CA LYS A 335 5.37 4.86 0.79
C LYS A 335 4.79 3.49 1.10
N ILE A 336 3.67 3.45 1.79
CA ILE A 336 2.92 2.24 2.14
C ILE A 336 1.59 2.29 1.42
N ASP A 337 1.37 1.39 0.48
CA ASP A 337 0.13 1.21 -0.25
C ASP A 337 -0.62 -0.03 0.26
N GLY A 338 -1.95 0.00 0.25
CA GLY A 338 -2.71 -1.24 0.30
C GLY A 338 -2.30 -2.15 -0.85
N LYS A 339 -2.15 -3.46 -0.59
CA LYS A 339 -1.69 -4.40 -1.61
C LYS A 339 -2.60 -4.39 -2.84
N TYR A 340 -3.90 -4.34 -2.61
CA TYR A 340 -4.91 -4.28 -3.65
C TYR A 340 -5.72 -2.98 -3.58
N TYR A 341 -6.50 -2.72 -4.60
CA TYR A 341 -7.44 -1.60 -4.67
C TYR A 341 -8.65 -1.87 -3.77
N GLY A 342 -9.30 -0.84 -3.28
CA GLY A 342 -10.55 -0.95 -2.54
C GLY A 342 -10.58 -0.19 -1.23
N THR A 343 -11.79 0.05 -0.74
CA THR A 343 -12.05 0.74 0.53
C THR A 343 -11.57 -0.03 1.75
N LEU A 344 -11.42 -1.35 1.66
CA LEU A 344 -10.84 -2.18 2.73
C LEU A 344 -9.45 -1.68 3.13
N GLY A 345 -8.68 -1.17 2.18
CA GLY A 345 -7.37 -0.59 2.45
C GLY A 345 -7.38 0.53 3.51
N ASN A 346 -8.49 1.28 3.61
CA ASN A 346 -8.65 2.35 4.61
C ASN A 346 -8.78 1.81 6.06
N SER A 347 -9.05 0.52 6.22
CA SER A 347 -9.12 -0.15 7.53
C SER A 347 -7.77 -0.73 7.95
N ILE A 348 -6.74 -0.59 7.13
CA ILE A 348 -5.38 -1.00 7.44
C ILE A 348 -4.70 0.12 8.21
N THR A 349 -4.11 -0.22 9.35
CA THR A 349 -3.21 0.67 10.10
C THR A 349 -1.88 -0.01 10.30
N TYR A 350 -0.83 0.77 10.49
CA TYR A 350 0.49 0.24 10.80
C TYR A 350 1.17 1.00 11.92
N ASP A 351 2.07 0.32 12.62
CA ASP A 351 3.00 0.89 13.57
C ASP A 351 4.43 0.74 13.03
N VAL A 352 5.25 1.73 13.32
CA VAL A 352 6.71 1.65 13.18
C VAL A 352 7.30 1.69 14.59
N ALA A 353 8.11 0.71 14.92
CA ALA A 353 8.75 0.57 16.22
C ALA A 353 10.27 0.47 16.10
N LEU A 354 10.96 0.61 17.22
CA LEU A 354 12.39 0.31 17.29
C LEU A 354 12.61 -1.17 16.95
N ALA A 355 13.73 -1.45 16.26
CA ALA A 355 14.05 -2.80 15.86
C ALA A 355 14.25 -3.74 17.03
N THR A 356 13.74 -4.96 16.93
CA THR A 356 13.90 -5.99 17.96
C THR A 356 15.37 -6.37 18.20
N ASN A 357 16.26 -6.22 17.19
CA ASN A 357 17.71 -6.45 17.33
C ASN A 357 18.47 -5.31 18.04
N GLY A 358 17.81 -4.20 18.36
CA GLY A 358 18.41 -3.03 19.03
C GLY A 358 19.34 -2.18 18.16
N LEU A 359 19.51 -2.48 16.88
CA LEU A 359 20.38 -1.73 15.99
C LEU A 359 19.67 -0.48 15.43
N ALA A 360 20.37 0.66 15.47
CA ALA A 360 19.79 1.96 15.09
C ALA A 360 19.39 2.07 13.61
N ALA A 361 20.02 1.31 12.72
CA ALA A 361 19.73 1.31 11.29
C ALA A 361 18.44 0.54 10.90
N TYR A 362 17.90 -0.26 11.83
CA TYR A 362 16.74 -1.13 11.60
C TYR A 362 15.49 -0.61 12.31
N PHE A 363 14.33 -1.10 11.88
CA PHE A 363 13.03 -0.84 12.49
C PHE A 363 12.11 -2.05 12.36
N ASP A 364 11.10 -2.13 13.19
CA ASP A 364 10.04 -3.12 13.11
C ASP A 364 8.77 -2.47 12.57
N MET A 365 7.98 -3.21 11.78
CA MET A 365 6.67 -2.78 11.30
C MET A 365 5.61 -3.81 11.68
N LYS A 366 4.50 -3.34 12.28
CA LYS A 366 3.31 -4.14 12.57
C LYS A 366 2.16 -3.64 11.73
N VAL A 367 1.39 -4.56 11.15
CA VAL A 367 0.25 -4.24 10.30
C VAL A 367 -1.02 -4.79 10.93
N TYR A 368 -2.02 -3.95 11.01
CA TYR A 368 -3.31 -4.25 11.61
C TYR A 368 -4.41 -4.11 10.57
N LEU A 369 -5.45 -4.92 10.71
CA LEU A 369 -6.68 -4.80 9.96
C LEU A 369 -7.85 -4.77 10.94
N TYR A 370 -8.69 -3.74 10.84
CA TYR A 370 -9.78 -3.48 11.81
C TYR A 370 -9.31 -3.46 13.27
N GLY A 371 -8.13 -2.89 13.53
CA GLY A 371 -7.53 -2.83 14.84
C GLY A 371 -6.89 -4.14 15.33
N GLY A 372 -7.09 -5.25 14.66
CA GLY A 372 -6.46 -6.53 14.98
C GLY A 372 -5.11 -6.70 14.32
N LEU A 373 -4.07 -7.06 15.08
CA LEU A 373 -2.73 -7.35 14.54
C LEU A 373 -2.79 -8.55 13.58
N LYS A 374 -2.30 -8.37 12.36
CA LYS A 374 -2.25 -9.41 11.32
C LYS A 374 -0.83 -9.82 10.94
N GLU A 375 0.08 -8.85 10.84
CA GLU A 375 1.45 -9.11 10.37
C GLU A 375 2.46 -8.38 11.25
N THR A 376 3.64 -8.97 11.40
CA THR A 376 4.79 -8.36 12.08
C THR A 376 6.04 -8.63 11.26
N HIS A 377 6.63 -7.55 10.74
CA HIS A 377 7.89 -7.57 10.00
C HIS A 377 8.97 -6.97 10.88
N ARG A 378 10.02 -7.73 11.16
CA ARG A 378 11.05 -7.35 12.14
C ARG A 378 12.37 -7.03 11.47
N ASN A 379 13.11 -6.10 12.10
CA ASN A 379 14.46 -5.73 11.72
C ASN A 379 14.58 -5.32 10.24
N LEU A 380 13.66 -4.51 9.77
CA LEU A 380 13.65 -3.99 8.40
C LEU A 380 14.74 -2.93 8.23
N SER A 381 15.35 -2.88 7.05
CA SER A 381 16.40 -1.93 6.68
C SER A 381 15.97 -1.06 5.50
N MET A 382 16.44 0.19 5.47
CA MET A 382 16.33 1.07 4.29
C MET A 382 17.55 0.94 3.35
N ASP A 383 18.47 0.03 3.62
CA ASP A 383 19.62 -0.27 2.78
C ASP A 383 19.25 -1.33 1.74
N SER A 384 19.24 -0.95 0.45
CA SER A 384 18.90 -1.87 -0.65
C SER A 384 19.88 -3.03 -0.84
N THR A 385 21.07 -2.96 -0.21
CA THR A 385 22.07 -4.04 -0.22
C THR A 385 21.92 -4.99 0.97
N ASP A 386 21.10 -4.65 1.96
CA ASP A 386 20.87 -5.43 3.16
C ASP A 386 19.90 -6.60 2.87
N ALA A 387 20.19 -7.76 3.44
CA ALA A 387 19.30 -8.90 3.41
C ALA A 387 17.92 -8.62 4.05
N GLN A 388 17.76 -7.60 4.87
CA GLN A 388 16.51 -7.16 5.48
C GLN A 388 15.92 -5.91 4.81
N TYR A 389 16.28 -5.66 3.55
CA TYR A 389 15.72 -4.53 2.80
C TYR A 389 14.18 -4.55 2.80
N VAL A 390 13.59 -3.43 3.15
CA VAL A 390 12.16 -3.33 3.44
C VAL A 390 11.27 -3.73 2.26
N GLU A 391 11.64 -3.35 1.03
CA GLU A 391 10.86 -3.73 -0.16
C GLU A 391 10.92 -5.23 -0.42
N ASP A 392 12.09 -5.84 -0.30
CA ASP A 392 12.26 -7.28 -0.53
C ASP A 392 11.49 -8.09 0.51
N VAL A 393 11.61 -7.72 1.78
CA VAL A 393 10.96 -8.45 2.88
C VAL A 393 9.45 -8.36 2.79
N ILE A 394 8.91 -7.17 2.53
CA ILE A 394 7.46 -6.94 2.54
C ILE A 394 6.81 -7.34 1.21
N ASN A 395 7.47 -7.09 0.06
CA ASN A 395 6.83 -7.27 -1.24
C ASN A 395 7.05 -8.64 -1.88
N THR A 396 8.20 -9.29 -1.70
CA THR A 396 8.61 -10.41 -2.56
C THR A 396 9.08 -11.66 -1.84
N ARG A 397 9.65 -11.57 -0.63
CA ARG A 397 10.22 -12.72 0.09
C ARG A 397 9.14 -13.70 0.54
N ALA A 398 9.52 -14.96 0.75
CA ALA A 398 8.66 -15.95 1.39
C ALA A 398 8.12 -15.41 2.73
N GLY A 399 6.80 -15.32 2.86
CA GLY A 399 6.13 -14.63 3.98
C GLY A 399 5.88 -13.13 3.75
N TYR A 400 5.94 -12.69 2.49
CA TYR A 400 5.58 -11.33 2.08
C TYR A 400 4.21 -10.89 2.63
N SER A 401 4.01 -9.56 2.74
CA SER A 401 2.75 -9.02 3.23
C SER A 401 1.57 -9.39 2.33
N LYS A 402 0.47 -9.80 2.95
CA LYS A 402 -0.81 -10.04 2.27
C LYS A 402 -1.66 -8.76 2.20
N LEU A 403 -1.37 -7.77 3.03
CA LEU A 403 -2.18 -6.57 3.21
C LEU A 403 -1.57 -5.31 2.59
N ILE A 404 -0.24 -5.17 2.62
CA ILE A 404 0.43 -3.95 2.15
C ILE A 404 1.49 -4.23 1.09
N LYS A 405 1.84 -3.18 0.37
CA LYS A 405 3.02 -3.07 -0.47
C LYS A 405 3.76 -1.80 -0.09
N VAL A 406 5.08 -1.85 -0.06
CA VAL A 406 5.90 -0.67 0.28
C VAL A 406 6.80 -0.27 -0.88
N THR A 407 7.14 1.03 -0.92
CA THR A 407 8.08 1.58 -1.89
C THR A 407 9.00 2.58 -1.18
N ASP A 408 10.30 2.35 -1.25
CA ASP A 408 11.32 3.28 -0.76
C ASP A 408 11.31 4.54 -1.63
N GLN A 409 11.18 5.71 -1.00
CA GLN A 409 11.14 6.99 -1.70
C GLN A 409 12.55 7.55 -2.00
N ALA A 410 13.58 6.75 -1.76
CA ALA A 410 14.99 7.11 -1.99
C ALA A 410 15.40 8.44 -1.33
N ALA A 411 14.91 8.70 -0.12
CA ALA A 411 15.28 9.89 0.64
C ALA A 411 16.81 10.00 0.78
N VAL A 412 17.33 11.22 0.77
CA VAL A 412 18.77 11.47 0.89
C VAL A 412 19.24 11.14 2.33
N GLY A 413 20.39 10.49 2.46
CA GLY A 413 21.02 10.19 3.74
C GLY A 413 21.44 8.74 3.90
N THR A 414 22.06 8.42 5.02
CA THR A 414 22.41 7.06 5.41
C THR A 414 21.15 6.24 5.71
N PRO A 415 21.22 4.89 5.66
CA PRO A 415 20.06 4.05 6.01
C PRO A 415 19.44 4.39 7.37
N THR A 416 20.26 4.73 8.36
CA THR A 416 19.77 5.18 9.69
C THR A 416 18.96 6.49 9.63
N GLN A 417 19.40 7.43 8.80
CA GLN A 417 18.72 8.73 8.63
C GLN A 417 17.43 8.60 7.80
N ARG A 418 17.41 7.66 6.84
CA ARG A 418 16.27 7.42 5.96
C ARG A 418 15.16 6.56 6.58
N LYS A 419 15.40 5.91 7.72
CA LYS A 419 14.38 5.05 8.33
C LYS A 419 13.14 5.84 8.74
N PRO A 420 11.93 5.25 8.66
CA PRO A 420 10.71 5.86 9.15
C PRO A 420 10.81 6.18 10.65
N ALA A 421 10.23 7.31 11.05
CA ALA A 421 10.07 7.63 12.46
C ALA A 421 9.18 6.62 13.18
N VAL A 422 9.44 6.39 14.46
CA VAL A 422 8.57 5.60 15.32
C VAL A 422 7.20 6.25 15.36
N ALA A 423 6.16 5.49 15.05
CA ALA A 423 4.78 5.95 14.98
C ALA A 423 3.82 4.81 15.26
N THR A 424 2.64 5.08 15.79
CA THR A 424 1.59 4.10 16.09
C THR A 424 0.28 4.49 15.43
N GLY A 425 -0.53 3.50 15.07
CA GLY A 425 -1.89 3.70 14.57
C GLY A 425 -1.97 4.49 13.25
N GLN A 426 -0.98 4.40 12.38
CA GLN A 426 -0.95 5.14 11.12
C GLN A 426 -1.91 4.51 10.10
N ALA A 427 -3.04 5.15 9.84
CA ALA A 427 -4.05 4.64 8.91
C ALA A 427 -3.68 4.93 7.45
N LEU A 428 -3.89 3.94 6.56
CA LEU A 428 -3.91 4.19 5.12
C LEU A 428 -5.23 4.89 4.75
N THR A 429 -5.20 5.74 3.73
CA THR A 429 -6.36 6.53 3.28
C THR A 429 -6.43 6.61 1.76
N GLY A 430 -7.60 7.01 1.23
CA GLY A 430 -7.78 7.22 -0.21
C GLY A 430 -8.08 5.96 -1.02
N GLY A 431 -8.32 4.82 -0.35
CA GLY A 431 -8.79 3.61 -1.02
C GLY A 431 -10.24 3.74 -1.49
N GLY A 432 -10.52 3.34 -2.73
CA GLY A 432 -11.84 3.37 -3.33
C GLY A 432 -12.13 2.09 -4.12
N ASP A 433 -13.36 1.59 -4.03
CA ASP A 433 -13.77 0.30 -4.66
C ASP A 433 -13.94 0.39 -6.17
N GLY A 434 -14.08 1.59 -6.73
CA GLY A 434 -14.32 1.78 -8.15
C GLY A 434 -15.66 1.21 -8.63
N LEU A 435 -16.69 1.27 -7.81
CA LEU A 435 -18.02 0.75 -8.15
C LEU A 435 -18.95 1.80 -8.75
N ALA A 436 -18.62 3.09 -8.58
CA ALA A 436 -19.38 4.16 -9.19
C ALA A 436 -19.31 4.07 -10.72
N GLY A 437 -20.48 3.97 -11.38
CA GLY A 437 -20.55 3.79 -12.82
C GLY A 437 -20.41 2.35 -13.31
N LEU A 438 -20.30 1.36 -12.43
CA LEU A 438 -20.21 -0.06 -12.79
C LEU A 438 -21.39 -0.48 -13.67
N ASN A 439 -21.09 -1.13 -14.78
CA ASN A 439 -22.08 -1.52 -15.79
C ASN A 439 -21.80 -2.92 -16.36
N ASP A 440 -22.67 -3.42 -17.24
CA ASP A 440 -22.55 -4.78 -17.80
C ASP A 440 -21.26 -4.98 -18.60
N ALA A 441 -20.76 -3.91 -19.24
CA ALA A 441 -19.54 -3.99 -20.04
C ALA A 441 -18.29 -4.25 -19.17
N ASP A 442 -18.28 -3.81 -17.92
CA ASP A 442 -17.18 -4.10 -16.98
C ASP A 442 -17.09 -5.58 -16.64
N PHE A 443 -18.23 -6.27 -16.49
CA PHE A 443 -18.29 -7.71 -16.27
C PHE A 443 -18.00 -8.52 -17.53
N TYR A 444 -18.56 -8.09 -18.66
CA TYR A 444 -18.30 -8.74 -19.93
C TYR A 444 -16.83 -8.63 -20.33
N GLY A 445 -16.26 -7.44 -20.17
CA GLY A 445 -14.86 -7.18 -20.44
C GLY A 445 -14.48 -7.19 -21.92
N SER A 446 -13.18 -7.32 -22.18
CA SER A 446 -12.60 -7.24 -23.52
C SER A 446 -11.50 -8.27 -23.70
N SER A 447 -11.46 -8.90 -24.89
CA SER A 447 -10.36 -9.79 -25.28
C SER A 447 -9.02 -9.05 -25.43
N THR A 448 -9.05 -7.72 -25.64
CA THR A 448 -7.85 -6.89 -25.76
C THR A 448 -7.18 -6.66 -24.40
N TYR A 449 -7.99 -6.44 -23.36
CA TYR A 449 -7.49 -6.19 -22.01
C TYR A 449 -7.46 -7.44 -21.14
N LEU A 450 -8.05 -8.54 -21.59
CA LEU A 450 -8.19 -9.82 -20.87
C LEU A 450 -8.85 -9.62 -19.50
N ASP A 451 -9.90 -8.82 -19.46
CA ASP A 451 -10.64 -8.44 -18.26
C ASP A 451 -12.08 -8.98 -18.29
N GLY A 452 -12.82 -8.80 -17.18
CA GLY A 452 -14.15 -9.35 -17.04
C GLY A 452 -14.20 -10.87 -17.29
N PHE A 453 -15.11 -11.34 -18.14
CA PHE A 453 -15.18 -12.75 -18.52
C PHE A 453 -13.97 -13.21 -19.34
N TYR A 454 -13.33 -12.32 -20.11
CA TYR A 454 -12.13 -12.67 -20.87
C TYR A 454 -10.91 -12.94 -19.98
N ALA A 455 -10.91 -12.48 -18.71
CA ALA A 455 -9.86 -12.83 -17.76
C ALA A 455 -9.74 -14.36 -17.56
N PHE A 456 -10.84 -15.10 -17.67
CA PHE A 456 -10.83 -16.57 -17.56
C PHE A 456 -10.04 -17.27 -18.67
N SER A 457 -9.73 -16.60 -19.79
CA SER A 457 -8.84 -17.15 -20.82
C SER A 457 -7.42 -17.39 -20.30
N GLN A 458 -6.99 -16.65 -19.27
CA GLN A 458 -5.71 -16.84 -18.61
C GLN A 458 -5.66 -18.12 -17.75
N ASN A 459 -6.83 -18.66 -17.40
CA ASN A 459 -6.95 -19.86 -16.59
C ASN A 459 -8.04 -20.77 -17.19
N PRO A 460 -7.66 -21.79 -17.96
CA PRO A 460 -8.61 -22.64 -18.69
C PRO A 460 -9.46 -23.55 -17.79
N LEU A 461 -9.21 -23.57 -16.48
CA LEU A 461 -10.03 -24.32 -15.54
C LEU A 461 -11.44 -23.75 -15.48
N GLY A 462 -12.42 -24.59 -15.18
CA GLY A 462 -13.81 -24.21 -14.97
C GLY A 462 -14.75 -24.69 -16.08
N ASP A 463 -15.89 -25.19 -15.66
CA ASP A 463 -16.95 -25.76 -16.46
C ASP A 463 -18.35 -25.22 -16.14
N ILE A 464 -18.46 -24.43 -15.07
CA ILE A 464 -19.70 -23.76 -14.65
C ILE A 464 -19.40 -22.28 -14.51
N LEU A 465 -20.13 -21.40 -15.19
CA LEU A 465 -20.03 -19.94 -15.06
C LEU A 465 -21.23 -19.40 -14.28
N VAL A 466 -20.97 -18.47 -13.36
CA VAL A 466 -21.98 -17.67 -12.66
C VAL A 466 -21.56 -16.21 -12.57
N CYS A 467 -22.54 -15.31 -12.47
CA CYS A 467 -22.32 -13.88 -12.31
C CYS A 467 -23.42 -13.27 -11.40
N PRO A 468 -23.29 -13.40 -10.08
CA PRO A 468 -24.39 -13.13 -9.16
C PRO A 468 -24.74 -11.66 -8.99
N ASP A 469 -23.76 -10.77 -8.94
CA ASP A 469 -23.99 -9.37 -8.54
C ASP A 469 -24.78 -8.55 -9.54
N ARG A 470 -25.01 -9.09 -10.75
CA ARG A 470 -25.63 -8.30 -11.83
C ARG A 470 -26.50 -9.17 -12.76
N PRO A 471 -27.72 -9.55 -12.33
CA PRO A 471 -28.61 -10.43 -13.10
C PRO A 471 -29.37 -9.69 -14.21
N THR A 472 -28.68 -8.92 -15.07
CA THR A 472 -29.28 -8.22 -16.20
C THR A 472 -29.34 -9.12 -17.44
N VAL A 473 -30.37 -8.96 -18.27
CA VAL A 473 -30.49 -9.68 -19.54
C VAL A 473 -29.25 -9.50 -20.44
N THR A 474 -28.73 -8.28 -20.51
CA THR A 474 -27.54 -7.95 -21.33
C THR A 474 -26.34 -8.77 -20.90
N LEU A 475 -26.03 -8.79 -19.59
CA LEU A 475 -24.88 -9.50 -19.08
C LEU A 475 -25.06 -11.03 -19.17
N GLN A 476 -26.26 -11.52 -18.88
CA GLN A 476 -26.56 -12.96 -19.00
C GLN A 476 -26.44 -13.44 -20.44
N ASN A 477 -26.91 -12.66 -21.45
CA ASN A 477 -26.68 -12.97 -22.85
C ASN A 477 -25.20 -12.93 -23.24
N ALA A 478 -24.42 -12.00 -22.68
CA ALA A 478 -22.96 -11.99 -22.87
C ALA A 478 -22.30 -13.24 -22.27
N ALA A 479 -22.72 -13.69 -21.09
CA ALA A 479 -22.24 -14.93 -20.47
C ALA A 479 -22.58 -16.17 -21.32
N LEU A 480 -23.78 -16.22 -21.89
CA LEU A 480 -24.18 -17.28 -22.81
C LEU A 480 -23.31 -17.29 -24.07
N TYR A 481 -23.06 -16.11 -24.66
CA TYR A 481 -22.15 -15.97 -25.80
C TYR A 481 -20.73 -16.46 -25.47
N MET A 482 -20.22 -16.15 -24.27
CA MET A 482 -18.93 -16.66 -23.84
C MET A 482 -18.91 -18.19 -23.77
N CYS A 483 -19.95 -18.81 -23.18
CA CYS A 483 -20.04 -20.27 -23.08
C CYS A 483 -20.16 -20.95 -24.44
N GLU A 484 -21.01 -20.42 -25.32
CA GLU A 484 -21.30 -21.03 -26.63
C GLU A 484 -20.17 -20.77 -27.64
N THR A 485 -19.77 -19.52 -27.83
CA THR A 485 -18.90 -19.10 -28.93
C THR A 485 -17.43 -19.05 -28.53
N VAL A 486 -17.12 -18.32 -27.46
CA VAL A 486 -15.71 -18.09 -27.08
C VAL A 486 -15.09 -19.35 -26.49
N TRP A 487 -15.81 -20.04 -25.60
CA TRP A 487 -15.35 -21.29 -24.99
C TRP A 487 -15.87 -22.55 -25.66
N GLN A 488 -16.56 -22.40 -26.79
CA GLN A 488 -16.96 -23.49 -27.69
C GLN A 488 -17.72 -24.62 -26.97
N GLY A 489 -18.62 -24.28 -26.04
CA GLY A 489 -19.43 -25.26 -25.31
C GLY A 489 -18.68 -26.07 -24.26
N LYS A 490 -17.55 -25.58 -23.76
CA LYS A 490 -16.79 -26.20 -22.66
C LYS A 490 -17.22 -25.74 -21.28
N CYS A 491 -18.12 -24.79 -21.19
CA CYS A 491 -18.65 -24.21 -19.96
C CYS A 491 -20.14 -24.03 -20.08
N VAL A 492 -20.84 -24.15 -18.95
CA VAL A 492 -22.29 -23.96 -18.86
C VAL A 492 -22.56 -22.78 -17.93
N PHE A 493 -23.41 -21.85 -18.36
CA PHE A 493 -23.82 -20.68 -17.59
C PHE A 493 -25.06 -20.99 -16.77
N ILE A 494 -25.07 -20.59 -15.50
CA ILE A 494 -26.25 -20.65 -14.61
C ILE A 494 -26.68 -19.19 -14.35
N PRO A 495 -27.82 -18.73 -14.92
CA PRO A 495 -28.34 -17.40 -14.67
C PRO A 495 -28.96 -17.29 -13.29
N ASP A 496 -28.76 -16.17 -12.60
CA ASP A 496 -29.50 -15.79 -11.39
C ASP A 496 -30.72 -14.93 -11.72
N PRO A 497 -31.83 -15.08 -10.98
CA PRO A 497 -33.00 -14.24 -11.15
C PRO A 497 -32.74 -12.82 -10.60
N PRO A 498 -33.33 -11.79 -11.22
CA PRO A 498 -33.36 -10.45 -10.62
C PRO A 498 -34.10 -10.47 -9.29
N ASP A 499 -33.67 -9.62 -8.37
CA ASP A 499 -34.25 -9.44 -7.05
C ASP A 499 -35.74 -9.02 -7.14
N GLY A 500 -36.61 -9.59 -6.29
CA GLY A 500 -38.04 -9.28 -6.22
C GLY A 500 -38.84 -9.65 -7.47
N SER A 501 -38.37 -10.58 -8.30
CA SER A 501 -39.07 -10.96 -9.55
C SER A 501 -40.22 -11.90 -9.30
N ASP A 502 -41.45 -11.46 -9.62
CA ASP A 502 -42.63 -12.33 -9.69
C ASP A 502 -42.63 -13.22 -10.95
N LYS A 503 -43.59 -14.12 -11.07
CA LYS A 503 -43.73 -15.03 -12.21
C LYS A 503 -43.83 -14.32 -13.56
N ALA A 504 -44.43 -13.14 -13.60
CA ALA A 504 -44.60 -12.41 -14.86
C ALA A 504 -43.31 -11.73 -15.27
N ALA A 505 -42.62 -11.10 -14.31
CA ALA A 505 -41.32 -10.47 -14.52
C ALA A 505 -40.25 -11.51 -14.95
N ILE A 506 -40.22 -12.68 -14.29
CA ILE A 506 -39.26 -13.75 -14.63
C ILE A 506 -39.55 -14.34 -16.02
N ALA A 507 -40.82 -14.48 -16.42
CA ALA A 507 -41.22 -14.94 -17.76
C ALA A 507 -40.71 -13.97 -18.84
N VAL A 508 -40.87 -12.66 -18.64
CA VAL A 508 -40.38 -11.61 -19.57
C VAL A 508 -38.87 -11.63 -19.63
N HIS A 509 -38.19 -11.76 -18.49
CA HIS A 509 -36.73 -11.85 -18.43
C HIS A 509 -36.24 -13.06 -19.22
N MET A 510 -36.80 -14.24 -18.97
CA MET A 510 -36.43 -15.47 -19.65
C MET A 510 -36.68 -15.44 -21.18
N ALA A 511 -37.78 -14.82 -21.63
CA ALA A 511 -38.09 -14.64 -23.04
C ALA A 511 -37.06 -13.73 -23.76
N SER A 512 -36.32 -12.93 -23.00
CA SER A 512 -35.26 -12.02 -23.51
C SER A 512 -33.87 -12.64 -23.54
N LEU A 513 -33.70 -13.83 -22.96
CA LEU A 513 -32.43 -14.54 -22.99
C LEU A 513 -32.22 -15.32 -24.29
N THR A 514 -30.98 -15.38 -24.74
CA THR A 514 -30.59 -16.15 -25.93
C THR A 514 -30.88 -17.63 -25.72
N SER A 515 -31.61 -18.25 -26.67
CA SER A 515 -31.91 -19.67 -26.62
C SER A 515 -30.68 -20.48 -27.03
N THR A 516 -30.01 -21.08 -26.05
CA THR A 516 -28.83 -21.96 -26.26
C THR A 516 -28.84 -23.13 -25.29
N GLU A 517 -28.22 -24.24 -25.68
CA GLU A 517 -28.02 -25.39 -24.78
C GLU A 517 -26.97 -25.13 -23.70
N TYR A 518 -26.08 -24.17 -23.87
CA TYR A 518 -24.96 -23.90 -22.93
C TYR A 518 -25.35 -22.98 -21.76
N GLY A 519 -26.64 -22.65 -21.61
CA GLY A 519 -27.21 -22.04 -20.44
C GLY A 519 -28.21 -22.99 -19.77
N THR A 520 -28.16 -23.10 -18.44
CA THR A 520 -29.24 -23.78 -17.72
C THR A 520 -30.49 -22.94 -17.74
N GLY A 521 -31.67 -23.56 -17.65
CA GLY A 521 -32.87 -22.83 -17.25
C GLY A 521 -32.64 -22.17 -15.91
N MET A 522 -33.24 -20.98 -15.70
CA MET A 522 -32.99 -20.19 -14.51
C MET A 522 -33.57 -20.86 -13.26
N PRO A 523 -32.76 -21.11 -12.23
CA PRO A 523 -33.30 -21.51 -10.95
C PRO A 523 -34.00 -20.31 -10.29
N TRP A 524 -35.28 -20.43 -9.94
CA TRP A 524 -36.13 -19.36 -9.38
C TRP A 524 -37.08 -19.94 -8.32
N PRO A 525 -37.34 -19.24 -7.22
CA PRO A 525 -36.90 -17.87 -6.84
C PRO A 525 -35.49 -17.81 -6.25
N ARG A 526 -35.09 -16.60 -5.78
CA ARG A 526 -33.92 -16.43 -4.92
C ARG A 526 -34.10 -17.19 -3.62
N VAL A 527 -33.01 -17.42 -2.88
CA VAL A 527 -33.02 -18.28 -1.71
C VAL A 527 -32.51 -17.57 -0.47
N LEU A 528 -33.05 -17.98 0.69
CA LEU A 528 -32.61 -17.54 1.99
C LEU A 528 -31.53 -18.47 2.53
N VAL A 529 -30.39 -17.87 2.95
CA VAL A 529 -29.29 -18.60 3.57
C VAL A 529 -28.93 -17.98 4.92
N PRO A 530 -28.39 -18.76 5.88
CA PRO A 530 -27.92 -18.19 7.15
C PRO A 530 -26.88 -17.11 6.92
N ASN A 531 -27.01 -16.00 7.63
CA ASN A 531 -26.09 -14.87 7.55
C ASN A 531 -24.79 -15.20 8.27
N PRO A 532 -23.63 -15.23 7.57
CA PRO A 532 -22.35 -15.52 8.20
C PRO A 532 -21.85 -14.41 9.12
N ASP A 533 -22.32 -13.18 8.93
CA ASP A 533 -21.88 -12.00 9.67
C ASP A 533 -22.79 -11.59 10.83
N LYS A 534 -23.88 -12.31 11.05
CA LYS A 534 -24.88 -12.01 12.09
C LYS A 534 -24.29 -11.73 13.46
N THR A 535 -23.36 -12.57 13.90
CA THR A 535 -22.77 -12.49 15.25
C THR A 535 -21.85 -11.27 15.42
N ILE A 536 -21.35 -10.70 14.32
CA ILE A 536 -20.37 -9.62 14.33
C ILE A 536 -21.06 -8.25 14.25
N TYR A 537 -22.12 -8.15 13.45
CA TYR A 537 -22.73 -6.88 13.08
C TYR A 537 -24.17 -6.68 13.50
N GLY A 538 -24.74 -7.62 14.23
CA GLY A 538 -26.16 -7.52 14.65
C GLY A 538 -27.13 -7.50 13.47
N GLN A 539 -26.76 -8.11 12.37
CA GLN A 539 -27.54 -8.20 11.13
C GLN A 539 -28.67 -9.24 11.26
N ALA A 540 -29.54 -9.28 10.24
CA ALA A 540 -30.61 -10.29 10.15
C ALA A 540 -30.05 -11.73 10.23
N ASP A 541 -30.87 -12.67 10.70
CA ASP A 541 -30.49 -14.08 10.83
C ASP A 541 -30.21 -14.76 9.50
N VAL A 542 -30.87 -14.31 8.45
CA VAL A 542 -30.79 -14.83 7.08
C VAL A 542 -30.58 -13.70 6.09
N ILE A 543 -29.95 -14.01 4.98
CA ILE A 543 -29.77 -13.11 3.83
C ILE A 543 -30.34 -13.79 2.60
N GLU A 544 -30.78 -12.97 1.66
CA GLU A 544 -31.30 -13.40 0.37
C GLU A 544 -30.20 -13.31 -0.69
N ILE A 545 -30.04 -14.38 -1.47
CA ILE A 545 -29.04 -14.47 -2.53
C ILE A 545 -29.60 -15.21 -3.75
N GLY A 546 -28.96 -15.02 -4.92
CA GLY A 546 -29.19 -15.84 -6.09
C GLY A 546 -28.84 -17.32 -5.83
N PRO A 547 -29.55 -18.27 -6.44
CA PRO A 547 -29.37 -19.68 -6.22
C PRO A 547 -28.26 -20.34 -7.06
N SER A 548 -27.62 -19.61 -7.98
CA SER A 548 -26.71 -20.18 -8.99
C SER A 548 -25.54 -20.97 -8.38
N CYS A 549 -24.84 -20.40 -7.39
CA CYS A 549 -23.73 -21.10 -6.74
C CYS A 549 -24.17 -22.27 -5.87
N SER A 550 -25.32 -22.17 -5.21
CA SER A 550 -25.89 -23.27 -4.43
C SER A 550 -26.22 -24.46 -5.32
N TRP A 551 -26.83 -24.20 -6.50
CA TRP A 551 -27.13 -25.23 -7.48
C TRP A 551 -25.88 -25.77 -8.18
N ALA A 552 -24.94 -24.91 -8.57
CA ALA A 552 -23.63 -25.32 -9.09
C ALA A 552 -22.89 -26.27 -8.13
N ALA A 553 -22.91 -25.96 -6.83
CA ALA A 553 -22.32 -26.80 -5.80
C ALA A 553 -23.02 -28.17 -5.71
N ARG A 554 -24.34 -28.19 -5.88
CA ARG A 554 -25.10 -29.45 -5.95
C ARG A 554 -24.75 -30.27 -7.18
N MET A 555 -24.57 -29.63 -8.34
CA MET A 555 -24.07 -30.28 -9.56
C MET A 555 -22.69 -30.91 -9.34
N ALA A 556 -21.78 -30.16 -8.74
CA ALA A 556 -20.43 -30.63 -8.43
C ALA A 556 -20.45 -31.80 -7.43
N LYS A 557 -21.30 -31.73 -6.39
CA LYS A 557 -21.48 -32.84 -5.45
C LYS A 557 -21.99 -34.08 -6.13
N ASN A 558 -23.00 -33.97 -7.00
CA ASN A 558 -23.57 -35.11 -7.72
C ASN A 558 -22.52 -35.78 -8.63
N SER A 559 -21.75 -34.99 -9.40
CA SER A 559 -20.66 -35.50 -10.24
C SER A 559 -19.63 -36.32 -9.46
N GLN A 560 -19.44 -35.97 -8.17
CA GLN A 560 -18.48 -36.69 -7.30
C GLN A 560 -19.09 -37.91 -6.63
N GLN A 561 -20.39 -37.90 -6.44
CA GLN A 561 -21.10 -38.94 -5.68
C GLN A 561 -21.60 -40.07 -6.56
N TYR A 562 -21.98 -39.79 -7.81
CA TYR A 562 -22.59 -40.74 -8.72
C TYR A 562 -21.64 -41.12 -9.86
N GLU A 563 -21.74 -42.39 -10.34
CA GLU A 563 -20.82 -42.94 -11.35
C GLU A 563 -20.95 -42.29 -12.72
N ASP A 564 -22.15 -41.81 -13.09
CA ASP A 564 -22.42 -41.09 -14.34
C ASP A 564 -21.83 -39.68 -14.33
N GLY A 565 -21.28 -39.20 -13.20
CA GLY A 565 -20.50 -38.00 -13.09
C GLY A 565 -21.26 -36.73 -13.50
N GLU A 566 -20.74 -36.01 -14.48
CA GLU A 566 -21.30 -34.75 -14.95
C GLU A 566 -22.64 -34.92 -15.71
N PHE A 567 -22.96 -36.15 -16.15
CA PHE A 567 -24.26 -36.48 -16.76
C PHE A 567 -25.38 -36.58 -15.72
N HIS A 568 -25.05 -36.66 -14.43
CA HIS A 568 -26.06 -36.80 -13.37
C HIS A 568 -26.95 -35.55 -13.32
N GLN A 569 -28.28 -35.80 -13.33
CA GLN A 569 -29.27 -34.73 -13.36
C GLN A 569 -29.43 -34.09 -11.97
N PRO A 570 -29.25 -32.75 -11.83
CA PRO A 570 -29.27 -32.05 -10.54
C PRO A 570 -30.68 -31.52 -10.19
N GLY A 571 -31.71 -32.36 -10.29
CA GLY A 571 -33.08 -32.01 -10.00
C GLY A 571 -33.76 -32.96 -9.00
N ASN A 572 -34.96 -32.63 -8.56
CA ASN A 572 -35.78 -33.26 -7.54
C ASN A 572 -35.24 -33.17 -6.10
N GLN A 573 -36.04 -33.61 -5.13
CA GLN A 573 -35.72 -33.49 -3.69
C GLN A 573 -34.47 -34.26 -3.23
N VAL A 574 -33.99 -35.22 -4.02
CA VAL A 574 -32.79 -36.03 -3.68
C VAL A 574 -31.56 -35.44 -4.38
N HIS A 575 -31.66 -35.18 -5.68
CA HIS A 575 -30.55 -34.81 -6.53
C HIS A 575 -30.43 -33.28 -6.78
N GLY A 576 -31.50 -32.52 -6.45
CA GLY A 576 -31.56 -31.06 -6.53
C GLY A 576 -31.47 -30.33 -5.18
N LEU A 577 -31.35 -31.10 -4.06
CA LEU A 577 -31.34 -30.54 -2.69
C LEU A 577 -30.18 -29.56 -2.49
N LEU A 578 -30.52 -28.30 -2.19
CA LEU A 578 -29.57 -27.24 -1.95
C LEU A 578 -29.05 -27.29 -0.51
N ALA A 579 -27.74 -27.20 -0.36
CA ALA A 579 -27.12 -27.21 0.97
C ALA A 579 -27.17 -25.80 1.60
N ASN A 580 -27.40 -25.76 2.90
CA ASN A 580 -27.41 -24.53 3.70
C ASN A 580 -28.42 -23.47 3.23
N VAL A 581 -29.47 -23.86 2.51
CA VAL A 581 -30.62 -23.03 2.15
C VAL A 581 -31.74 -23.29 3.12
N VAL A 582 -32.30 -22.24 3.71
CA VAL A 582 -33.28 -22.33 4.81
C VAL A 582 -34.70 -21.89 4.43
N GLY A 583 -34.84 -21.25 3.28
CA GLY A 583 -36.15 -20.76 2.78
C GLY A 583 -36.06 -20.14 1.38
N LEU A 584 -37.16 -19.56 0.97
CA LEU A 584 -37.31 -18.90 -0.32
C LEU A 584 -37.40 -17.39 -0.14
N GLU A 585 -37.12 -16.63 -1.21
CA GLU A 585 -37.26 -15.18 -1.30
C GLU A 585 -38.58 -14.67 -0.68
N GLY A 586 -38.50 -13.58 0.09
CA GLY A 586 -39.65 -12.97 0.73
C GLY A 586 -40.28 -13.74 1.91
N GLU A 587 -39.80 -14.96 2.22
CA GLU A 587 -40.32 -15.80 3.32
C GLU A 587 -39.59 -15.55 4.66
N THR A 588 -39.12 -14.34 4.89
CA THR A 588 -38.53 -13.91 6.16
C THR A 588 -39.58 -13.77 7.27
N ASP A 589 -40.81 -13.49 6.89
CA ASP A 589 -41.98 -13.51 7.78
C ASP A 589 -42.57 -14.94 7.83
N PRO A 590 -42.87 -15.50 9.03
CA PRO A 590 -43.47 -16.83 9.16
C PRO A 590 -44.79 -17.03 8.41
N GLU A 591 -45.49 -15.95 8.10
CA GLU A 591 -46.76 -16.00 7.37
C GLU A 591 -46.61 -15.81 5.86
N ALA A 592 -45.49 -15.23 5.43
CA ALA A 592 -45.20 -15.01 4.01
C ALA A 592 -44.94 -16.34 3.29
N ARG A 593 -45.46 -16.44 2.07
CA ARG A 593 -45.27 -17.62 1.21
C ARG A 593 -44.98 -17.16 -0.21
N HIS A 594 -43.88 -17.59 -0.78
CA HIS A 594 -43.54 -17.30 -2.16
C HIS A 594 -44.55 -17.99 -3.11
N GLU A 595 -44.92 -17.33 -4.19
CA GLU A 595 -45.92 -17.81 -5.14
C GLU A 595 -45.55 -19.11 -5.85
N VAL A 596 -44.24 -19.45 -5.95
CA VAL A 596 -43.75 -20.72 -6.52
C VAL A 596 -44.29 -21.97 -5.79
N ARG A 597 -44.83 -21.82 -4.57
CA ARG A 597 -45.49 -22.91 -3.84
C ARG A 597 -46.78 -23.36 -4.52
N ASN A 598 -47.39 -22.51 -5.35
CA ASN A 598 -48.55 -22.86 -6.16
C ASN A 598 -48.11 -23.67 -7.40
N GLU A 599 -48.73 -24.80 -7.63
CA GLU A 599 -48.42 -25.70 -8.76
C GLU A 599 -48.65 -25.01 -10.10
N GLY A 600 -49.77 -24.27 -10.29
CA GLY A 600 -50.03 -23.54 -11.52
C GLY A 600 -49.01 -22.43 -11.82
N VAL A 601 -48.36 -21.88 -10.79
CA VAL A 601 -47.25 -20.95 -11.00
C VAL A 601 -46.01 -21.70 -11.49
N ARG A 602 -45.75 -22.84 -10.90
CA ARG A 602 -44.61 -23.69 -11.35
C ARG A 602 -44.77 -24.13 -12.80
N ASP A 603 -45.97 -24.60 -13.17
CA ASP A 603 -46.27 -24.99 -14.54
C ASP A 603 -46.09 -23.80 -15.50
N TYR A 604 -46.63 -22.63 -15.16
CA TYR A 604 -46.48 -21.42 -15.94
C TYR A 604 -45.02 -21.04 -16.18
N VAL A 605 -44.20 -20.95 -15.13
CA VAL A 605 -42.79 -20.52 -15.28
C VAL A 605 -41.94 -21.57 -15.98
N THR A 606 -42.30 -22.86 -15.85
CA THR A 606 -41.59 -23.96 -16.52
C THR A 606 -41.68 -23.88 -18.03
N ASP A 607 -42.79 -23.36 -18.59
CA ASP A 607 -42.93 -23.11 -20.03
C ASP A 607 -41.94 -22.07 -20.55
N PHE A 608 -41.44 -21.16 -19.69
CA PHE A 608 -40.42 -20.19 -19.98
C PHE A 608 -38.99 -20.66 -19.64
N ARG A 609 -38.77 -21.97 -19.40
CA ARG A 609 -37.44 -22.51 -19.08
C ARG A 609 -36.90 -22.12 -17.71
N VAL A 610 -37.77 -21.84 -16.78
CA VAL A 610 -37.43 -21.70 -15.36
C VAL A 610 -37.33 -23.08 -14.74
N ASN A 611 -36.34 -23.30 -13.89
CA ASN A 611 -36.23 -24.47 -13.03
C ASN A 611 -36.70 -24.09 -11.62
N PRO A 612 -37.98 -24.38 -11.26
CA PRO A 612 -38.56 -23.92 -9.99
C PRO A 612 -37.84 -24.49 -8.79
N ILE A 613 -37.56 -23.62 -7.81
CA ILE A 613 -37.05 -24.04 -6.50
C ILE A 613 -38.22 -24.23 -5.56
N ILE A 614 -38.25 -25.38 -4.90
CA ILE A 614 -39.36 -25.77 -4.04
C ILE A 614 -38.84 -26.03 -2.62
N GLU A 615 -39.61 -25.63 -1.63
CA GLU A 615 -39.42 -26.05 -0.24
C GLU A 615 -40.51 -27.06 0.15
N GLY A 616 -40.12 -28.12 0.81
CA GLY A 616 -41.05 -29.15 1.24
C GLY A 616 -40.45 -30.14 2.23
N GLN A 617 -41.28 -31.15 2.58
CA GLN A 617 -40.85 -32.24 3.45
C GLN A 617 -40.01 -33.24 2.66
N LEU A 618 -38.85 -33.60 3.19
CA LEU A 618 -37.98 -34.59 2.60
C LEU A 618 -38.43 -36.01 2.89
N LEU A 619 -38.11 -36.94 1.98
CA LEU A 619 -38.43 -38.39 2.13
C LEU A 619 -37.83 -39.00 3.42
N GLY A 620 -36.73 -38.49 3.92
CA GLY A 620 -36.09 -38.92 5.17
C GLY A 620 -36.56 -38.16 6.42
N GLY A 621 -37.58 -37.32 6.31
CA GLY A 621 -38.03 -36.41 7.38
C GLY A 621 -37.27 -35.08 7.37
N GLY A 622 -37.80 -34.03 8.01
CA GLY A 622 -37.29 -32.67 7.97
C GLY A 622 -37.75 -31.89 6.73
N ARG A 623 -37.40 -30.63 6.67
CA ARG A 623 -37.68 -29.72 5.52
C ARG A 623 -36.41 -29.49 4.73
N GLY A 624 -36.56 -29.26 3.44
CA GLY A 624 -35.45 -28.92 2.56
C GLY A 624 -35.93 -28.07 1.37
N VAL A 625 -34.99 -27.46 0.73
CA VAL A 625 -35.18 -26.63 -0.46
C VAL A 625 -34.40 -27.27 -1.61
N TRP A 626 -35.04 -27.48 -2.75
CA TRP A 626 -34.42 -28.13 -3.89
C TRP A 626 -34.86 -27.53 -5.23
N VAL A 627 -34.02 -27.66 -6.23
CA VAL A 627 -34.39 -27.37 -7.62
C VAL A 627 -35.19 -28.55 -8.17
N ASN A 628 -36.40 -28.27 -8.68
CA ASN A 628 -37.33 -29.31 -9.05
C ASN A 628 -37.18 -29.84 -10.48
N ASP A 629 -36.67 -29.02 -11.40
CA ASP A 629 -36.51 -29.39 -12.82
C ASP A 629 -35.06 -29.18 -13.29
N VAL A 630 -34.72 -29.66 -14.48
CA VAL A 630 -33.35 -29.67 -15.03
C VAL A 630 -33.29 -29.21 -16.48
N GLN A 631 -34.15 -28.26 -16.85
CA GLN A 631 -34.19 -27.72 -18.20
C GLN A 631 -32.95 -26.83 -18.47
N ASN A 632 -32.57 -26.75 -19.75
CA ASN A 632 -31.68 -25.70 -20.26
C ASN A 632 -32.48 -24.60 -20.98
N LEU A 633 -31.82 -23.56 -21.49
CA LEU A 633 -32.47 -22.44 -22.20
C LEU A 633 -32.97 -22.78 -23.58
N LYS A 634 -32.58 -23.91 -24.18
CA LYS A 634 -33.04 -24.32 -25.50
C LYS A 634 -34.38 -25.06 -25.43
N PRO A 635 -35.42 -24.61 -26.14
CA PRO A 635 -36.67 -25.35 -26.19
C PRO A 635 -36.50 -26.70 -26.87
N THR A 636 -37.10 -27.72 -26.24
CA THR A 636 -37.30 -29.06 -26.79
C THR A 636 -36.65 -29.32 -28.12
N SER A 637 -35.80 -30.24 -28.13
CA SER A 637 -35.63 -31.03 -29.25
C SER A 637 -34.28 -31.21 -29.79
N VAL A 638 -33.29 -30.43 -29.73
CA VAL A 638 -32.43 -30.80 -30.83
C VAL A 638 -31.25 -31.64 -30.43
N LEU A 639 -30.42 -31.26 -29.54
CA LEU A 639 -29.26 -32.08 -29.18
C LEU A 639 -29.24 -32.41 -27.69
N TRP A 640 -29.23 -31.40 -26.84
CA TRP A 640 -29.06 -31.57 -25.40
C TRP A 640 -30.18 -30.83 -24.67
N ALA A 641 -31.18 -31.52 -24.14
CA ALA A 641 -32.37 -30.91 -23.56
C ALA A 641 -32.30 -30.67 -22.05
N SER A 642 -31.29 -31.21 -21.38
CA SER A 642 -31.15 -31.13 -19.93
C SER A 642 -29.76 -30.70 -19.49
N VAL A 643 -29.71 -30.17 -18.28
CA VAL A 643 -28.47 -29.68 -17.66
C VAL A 643 -27.39 -30.76 -17.57
N GLY A 644 -27.76 -31.98 -17.17
CA GLY A 644 -26.80 -33.09 -17.06
C GLY A 644 -26.27 -33.53 -18.41
N GLU A 645 -27.12 -33.59 -19.48
CA GLU A 645 -26.64 -33.89 -20.83
C GLU A 645 -25.58 -32.89 -21.29
N VAL A 646 -25.87 -31.59 -21.18
CA VAL A 646 -24.93 -30.54 -21.64
C VAL A 646 -23.63 -30.55 -20.88
N ARG A 647 -23.69 -30.67 -19.54
CA ARG A 647 -22.49 -30.77 -18.70
C ARG A 647 -21.64 -31.99 -19.02
N GLY A 648 -22.27 -33.14 -19.17
CA GLY A 648 -21.60 -34.38 -19.52
C GLY A 648 -20.91 -34.32 -20.88
N VAL A 649 -21.59 -33.78 -21.88
CA VAL A 649 -21.02 -33.57 -23.21
C VAL A 649 -19.87 -32.59 -23.20
N ALA A 650 -20.00 -31.45 -22.47
CA ALA A 650 -18.93 -30.49 -22.28
C ALA A 650 -17.69 -31.11 -21.61
N ALA A 651 -17.91 -32.01 -20.65
CA ALA A 651 -16.85 -32.74 -19.99
C ALA A 651 -16.14 -33.71 -20.94
N CYS A 652 -16.89 -34.47 -21.76
CA CYS A 652 -16.30 -35.34 -22.77
C CYS A 652 -15.51 -34.54 -23.80
N ARG A 653 -16.04 -33.41 -24.26
CA ARG A 653 -15.35 -32.51 -25.22
C ARG A 653 -14.02 -32.04 -24.68
N LYS A 654 -13.98 -31.56 -23.42
CA LYS A 654 -12.74 -31.12 -22.77
C LYS A 654 -11.68 -32.21 -22.68
N ASP A 655 -12.09 -33.42 -22.27
CA ASP A 655 -11.17 -34.55 -22.10
C ASP A 655 -10.59 -34.96 -23.48
N ILE A 656 -11.45 -35.08 -24.49
CA ILE A 656 -11.01 -35.45 -25.84
C ILE A 656 -10.12 -34.37 -26.47
N GLU A 657 -10.47 -33.08 -26.29
CA GLU A 657 -9.62 -31.98 -26.79
C GLU A 657 -8.24 -31.96 -26.11
N ALA A 658 -8.18 -32.18 -24.80
CA ALA A 658 -6.91 -32.28 -24.09
C ALA A 658 -6.04 -33.42 -24.59
N TYR A 659 -6.64 -34.54 -24.97
CA TYR A 659 -5.92 -35.62 -25.67
C TYR A 659 -5.44 -35.18 -27.02
N MET A 660 -6.32 -34.60 -27.84
CA MET A 660 -5.99 -34.17 -29.21
C MET A 660 -4.92 -33.07 -29.22
N GLU A 661 -4.85 -32.20 -28.19
CA GLU A 661 -3.77 -31.22 -28.06
C GLU A 661 -2.39 -31.90 -27.92
N THR A 662 -2.30 -33.09 -27.33
CA THR A 662 -1.06 -33.88 -27.31
C THR A 662 -0.73 -34.52 -28.63
N ARG A 663 -1.71 -34.62 -29.52
CA ARG A 663 -1.58 -35.19 -30.88
C ARG A 663 -1.33 -34.14 -31.96
N ARG A 664 -1.55 -32.89 -31.65
CA ARG A 664 -1.31 -31.76 -32.55
C ARG A 664 0.13 -31.77 -33.06
N THR A 665 0.33 -31.44 -34.32
CA THR A 665 1.62 -31.49 -35.02
C THR A 665 2.19 -32.89 -35.31
N GLN A 666 1.49 -33.97 -34.91
CA GLN A 666 1.88 -35.32 -35.33
C GLN A 666 1.44 -35.58 -36.76
N ALA A 667 2.09 -36.55 -37.43
CA ALA A 667 1.75 -36.92 -38.79
C ALA A 667 0.27 -37.35 -38.90
N ASN A 668 -0.48 -36.77 -39.85
CA ASN A 668 -1.86 -37.14 -40.13
C ASN A 668 -1.88 -38.43 -41.00
N SER A 669 -1.38 -39.53 -40.46
CA SER A 669 -1.37 -40.84 -41.11
C SER A 669 -2.59 -41.67 -40.74
N GLN A 670 -2.96 -42.64 -41.57
CA GLN A 670 -4.04 -43.56 -41.28
C GLN A 670 -3.82 -44.33 -39.95
N GLU A 671 -2.59 -44.72 -39.64
CA GLU A 671 -2.21 -45.39 -38.41
C GLU A 671 -2.46 -44.50 -37.18
N ASN A 672 -2.07 -43.20 -37.25
CA ASN A 672 -2.31 -42.25 -36.20
C ASN A 672 -3.79 -41.99 -35.98
N ARG A 673 -4.58 -41.86 -37.08
CA ARG A 673 -6.04 -41.69 -36.97
C ARG A 673 -6.74 -42.89 -36.32
N LEU A 674 -6.29 -44.13 -36.62
CA LEU A 674 -6.78 -45.34 -35.95
C LEU A 674 -6.42 -45.35 -34.45
N THR A 675 -5.18 -44.99 -34.11
CA THR A 675 -4.74 -44.89 -32.73
C THR A 675 -5.56 -43.87 -31.95
N ASP A 676 -5.86 -42.73 -32.55
CA ASP A 676 -6.68 -41.67 -31.93
C ASP A 676 -8.13 -42.16 -31.76
N LYS A 677 -8.69 -42.85 -32.73
CA LYS A 677 -9.98 -43.46 -32.64
C LYS A 677 -10.06 -44.46 -31.50
N ASP A 678 -9.09 -45.39 -31.40
CA ASP A 678 -9.05 -46.40 -30.33
C ASP A 678 -8.93 -45.77 -28.93
N ALA A 679 -8.17 -44.66 -28.80
CA ALA A 679 -8.07 -43.94 -27.53
C ALA A 679 -9.39 -43.28 -27.14
N ILE A 680 -10.09 -42.64 -28.07
CA ILE A 680 -11.40 -42.01 -27.84
C ILE A 680 -12.47 -43.07 -27.58
N ASP A 681 -12.50 -44.16 -28.35
CA ASP A 681 -13.41 -45.28 -28.14
C ASP A 681 -13.22 -45.87 -26.74
N GLY A 682 -11.97 -46.12 -26.32
CA GLY A 682 -11.68 -46.65 -24.97
C GLY A 682 -12.16 -45.73 -23.87
N TYR A 683 -12.01 -44.41 -24.03
CA TYR A 683 -12.53 -43.43 -23.11
C TYR A 683 -14.07 -43.46 -23.02
N LEU A 684 -14.76 -43.48 -24.16
CA LEU A 684 -16.22 -43.49 -24.25
C LEU A 684 -16.84 -44.82 -23.76
N VAL A 685 -16.17 -45.96 -24.01
CA VAL A 685 -16.55 -47.24 -23.40
C VAL A 685 -16.54 -47.14 -21.86
N GLY A 686 -15.48 -46.54 -21.30
CA GLY A 686 -15.45 -46.29 -19.84
C GLY A 686 -16.60 -45.43 -19.35
N ARG A 687 -17.04 -44.43 -20.12
CA ARG A 687 -18.23 -43.61 -19.79
C ARG A 687 -19.54 -44.39 -19.95
N THR A 688 -19.63 -45.26 -20.96
CA THR A 688 -20.78 -46.15 -21.20
C THR A 688 -21.01 -47.08 -20.00
N ILE A 689 -19.96 -47.74 -19.50
CA ILE A 689 -20.02 -48.65 -18.33
C ILE A 689 -20.53 -47.91 -17.09
N LYS A 690 -20.16 -46.65 -16.92
CA LYS A 690 -20.59 -45.79 -15.81
C LYS A 690 -22.01 -45.27 -15.96
N GLY A 691 -22.73 -45.60 -17.02
CA GLY A 691 -24.12 -45.16 -17.20
C GLY A 691 -24.32 -43.76 -17.72
N CYS A 692 -23.29 -43.16 -18.31
CA CYS A 692 -23.35 -41.79 -18.87
C CYS A 692 -24.26 -41.65 -20.09
N PHE A 693 -24.54 -42.78 -20.79
CA PHE A 693 -25.31 -42.83 -22.04
C PHE A 693 -26.59 -43.64 -21.94
N ALA A 694 -27.46 -43.51 -22.92
CA ALA A 694 -28.77 -44.14 -22.92
C ALA A 694 -28.74 -45.68 -22.97
N SER A 695 -27.65 -46.27 -23.52
CA SER A 695 -27.43 -47.70 -23.59
C SER A 695 -26.10 -48.09 -22.94
N LYS A 696 -26.05 -49.29 -22.39
CA LYS A 696 -24.79 -49.92 -21.94
C LYS A 696 -24.02 -50.64 -23.04
N SER A 697 -24.60 -50.73 -24.24
CA SER A 697 -23.92 -51.23 -25.43
C SER A 697 -23.14 -50.12 -26.10
N ALA A 698 -21.84 -50.26 -26.27
CA ALA A 698 -20.98 -49.25 -26.87
C ALA A 698 -21.45 -48.88 -28.31
N VAL A 699 -21.94 -49.80 -29.07
CA VAL A 699 -22.41 -49.60 -30.49
C VAL A 699 -23.64 -48.68 -30.50
N GLU A 700 -24.48 -48.69 -29.45
CA GLU A 700 -25.67 -47.86 -29.34
C GLU A 700 -25.43 -46.56 -28.54
N ALA A 701 -24.35 -46.51 -27.74
CA ALA A 701 -24.05 -45.44 -26.84
C ALA A 701 -23.32 -44.29 -27.50
N PHE A 702 -22.39 -44.56 -28.43
CA PHE A 702 -21.61 -43.54 -29.08
C PHE A 702 -21.09 -43.98 -30.48
N TYR A 703 -20.60 -43.01 -31.21
CA TYR A 703 -19.99 -43.22 -32.52
C TYR A 703 -18.77 -42.31 -32.67
N VAL A 704 -17.65 -42.86 -33.08
CA VAL A 704 -16.41 -42.10 -33.38
C VAL A 704 -15.97 -42.36 -34.81
N ASN A 705 -15.81 -41.31 -35.58
CA ASN A 705 -15.28 -41.36 -36.91
C ASN A 705 -14.05 -40.44 -37.07
N THR A 706 -12.91 -41.04 -37.37
CA THR A 706 -11.65 -40.37 -37.69
C THR A 706 -11.26 -40.56 -39.18
N ASP A 707 -12.21 -41.04 -39.97
CA ASP A 707 -12.05 -41.36 -41.39
C ASP A 707 -10.87 -42.31 -41.71
N PRO A 708 -10.81 -43.50 -41.08
CA PRO A 708 -9.67 -44.38 -41.28
C PRO A 708 -9.70 -45.16 -42.62
N LEU A 709 -10.84 -45.19 -43.30
CA LEU A 709 -11.06 -46.06 -44.48
C LEU A 709 -11.75 -45.36 -45.66
N GLY A 710 -11.45 -44.10 -45.91
CA GLY A 710 -11.90 -43.46 -47.13
C GLY A 710 -13.29 -42.78 -47.04
N ASN A 711 -13.69 -42.39 -45.88
CA ASN A 711 -14.80 -41.47 -45.67
C ASN A 711 -14.41 -40.04 -46.18
N SER A 712 -15.39 -39.18 -46.45
CA SER A 712 -15.16 -37.83 -46.94
C SER A 712 -14.66 -36.84 -45.89
N LEU A 713 -14.62 -37.22 -44.59
CA LEU A 713 -14.30 -36.37 -43.46
C LEU A 713 -12.85 -35.85 -43.51
N ASN A 714 -11.89 -36.73 -43.77
CA ASN A 714 -10.48 -36.44 -43.91
C ASN A 714 -9.99 -36.78 -45.31
N ASN A 715 -10.59 -36.18 -46.31
CA ASN A 715 -10.23 -36.39 -47.72
C ASN A 715 -8.81 -35.81 -48.02
N PRO A 716 -8.22 -36.14 -49.22
CA PRO A 716 -6.89 -35.67 -49.55
C PRO A 716 -6.71 -34.15 -49.52
N LEU A 717 -7.74 -33.37 -49.83
CA LEU A 717 -7.68 -31.90 -49.80
C LEU A 717 -7.58 -31.37 -48.39
N GLU A 718 -8.33 -31.97 -47.46
CA GLU A 718 -8.24 -31.62 -46.01
C GLU A 718 -6.87 -32.00 -45.44
N GLN A 719 -6.30 -33.13 -45.88
CA GLN A 719 -4.96 -33.55 -45.46
C GLN A 719 -3.87 -32.62 -46.01
N GLU A 720 -3.98 -32.19 -47.27
CA GLU A 720 -3.10 -31.19 -47.90
C GLU A 720 -3.21 -29.83 -47.19
N ALA A 721 -4.42 -29.45 -46.76
CA ALA A 721 -4.69 -28.25 -45.95
C ALA A 721 -4.24 -28.38 -44.48
N GLN A 722 -3.65 -29.54 -44.10
CA GLN A 722 -3.21 -29.89 -42.75
C GLN A 722 -4.35 -29.93 -41.72
N ASN A 723 -5.59 -30.15 -42.16
CA ASN A 723 -6.74 -30.31 -41.30
C ASN A 723 -6.90 -31.78 -40.87
N TYR A 724 -7.32 -31.98 -39.64
CA TYR A 724 -7.72 -33.28 -39.11
C TYR A 724 -9.06 -33.17 -38.41
N HIS A 725 -10.06 -33.89 -38.90
CA HIS A 725 -11.42 -33.85 -38.39
C HIS A 725 -11.77 -35.15 -37.66
N ILE A 726 -12.41 -35.03 -36.53
CA ILE A 726 -12.96 -36.13 -35.73
C ILE A 726 -14.43 -35.83 -35.45
N LEU A 727 -15.28 -36.78 -35.80
CA LEU A 727 -16.71 -36.73 -35.52
C LEU A 727 -17.02 -37.68 -34.35
N VAL A 728 -17.57 -37.14 -33.26
CA VAL A 728 -18.02 -37.91 -32.09
C VAL A 728 -19.53 -37.71 -31.90
N GLY A 729 -20.28 -38.78 -32.01
CA GLY A 729 -21.71 -38.83 -31.72
C GLY A 729 -21.96 -39.50 -30.38
N LEU A 730 -22.79 -38.90 -29.52
CA LEU A 730 -23.13 -39.43 -28.20
C LEU A 730 -24.64 -39.62 -28.06
N ALA A 731 -25.10 -40.80 -27.65
CA ALA A 731 -26.49 -41.07 -27.34
C ALA A 731 -26.75 -40.88 -25.83
N THR A 732 -27.06 -39.64 -25.44
CA THR A 732 -27.27 -39.28 -24.03
C THR A 732 -28.63 -39.77 -23.51
N ALA A 733 -28.72 -40.02 -22.20
CA ALA A 733 -29.98 -40.36 -21.53
C ALA A 733 -30.74 -39.10 -21.14
N ARG A 734 -32.01 -39.00 -21.61
CA ARG A 734 -32.87 -37.87 -21.22
C ARG A 734 -33.58 -38.18 -19.90
N PRO A 735 -33.73 -37.16 -19.01
CA PRO A 735 -34.46 -37.36 -17.78
C PRO A 735 -35.97 -37.56 -18.02
N SER A 736 -36.60 -38.40 -17.23
CA SER A 736 -38.06 -38.50 -17.20
C SER A 736 -38.62 -37.32 -16.38
N ARG A 737 -39.25 -36.37 -17.06
CA ARG A 737 -39.88 -35.20 -16.38
C ARG A 737 -41.29 -35.50 -15.86
N PHE A 738 -42.02 -36.38 -16.56
CA PHE A 738 -43.38 -36.76 -16.22
C PHE A 738 -43.43 -38.28 -16.00
N VAL A 739 -43.92 -38.69 -14.85
CA VAL A 739 -44.12 -40.09 -14.50
C VAL A 739 -45.58 -40.28 -14.19
N ASP A 740 -46.29 -41.04 -15.02
CA ASP A 740 -47.67 -41.43 -14.79
C ASP A 740 -47.68 -42.86 -14.18
N LEU A 741 -48.19 -42.95 -12.97
CA LEU A 741 -48.34 -44.23 -12.25
C LEU A 741 -49.81 -44.62 -12.24
N GLN A 742 -50.15 -45.62 -13.03
CA GLN A 742 -51.50 -46.13 -13.12
C GLN A 742 -51.64 -47.39 -12.24
N PHE A 743 -52.45 -47.31 -11.23
CA PHE A 743 -52.78 -48.46 -10.39
C PHE A 743 -54.14 -48.99 -10.80
N THR A 744 -54.20 -50.23 -11.25
CA THR A 744 -55.46 -50.94 -11.51
C THR A 744 -55.61 -52.11 -10.55
N ARG A 745 -56.82 -52.37 -10.12
CA ARG A 745 -57.10 -53.55 -9.39
C ARG A 745 -57.29 -54.74 -10.37
N ASP A 746 -56.25 -55.53 -10.54
CA ASP A 746 -56.30 -56.69 -11.41
C ASP A 746 -56.35 -57.98 -10.57
N THR A 747 -57.51 -58.61 -10.54
CA THR A 747 -57.73 -59.84 -9.84
C THR A 747 -57.10 -61.06 -10.52
N ARG A 748 -56.73 -60.92 -11.81
CA ARG A 748 -56.11 -62.02 -12.61
C ARG A 748 -54.66 -62.32 -12.14
N ALA A 749 -53.96 -61.35 -11.57
CA ALA A 749 -52.60 -61.56 -11.03
C ALA A 749 -52.66 -62.52 -9.80
N ILE A 750 -53.73 -62.41 -9.01
CA ILE A 750 -53.95 -63.29 -7.86
C ILE A 750 -54.33 -64.69 -8.35
N GLU A 751 -55.19 -64.78 -9.37
CA GLU A 751 -55.59 -66.05 -9.96
C GLU A 751 -54.40 -66.76 -10.61
N SER A 752 -53.53 -66.06 -11.33
CA SER A 752 -52.36 -66.72 -11.93
C SER A 752 -51.32 -67.14 -10.87
N TYR A 753 -51.17 -66.43 -9.76
CA TYR A 753 -50.34 -66.83 -8.63
C TYR A 753 -50.90 -68.07 -7.90
N VAL A 754 -52.18 -68.05 -7.68
CA VAL A 754 -52.88 -69.23 -7.05
C VAL A 754 -52.78 -70.43 -7.98
N GLN A 755 -52.96 -70.32 -9.28
CA GLN A 755 -52.78 -71.42 -10.24
C GLN A 755 -51.37 -71.95 -10.33
N GLN A 756 -50.32 -71.03 -10.26
CA GLN A 756 -48.94 -71.45 -10.17
C GLN A 756 -48.63 -72.23 -8.86
N GLN A 757 -49.20 -71.82 -7.74
CA GLN A 757 -49.04 -72.51 -6.47
C GLN A 757 -49.78 -73.84 -6.43
N LEU A 758 -50.92 -74.02 -7.13
CA LEU A 758 -51.65 -75.25 -7.25
C LEU A 758 -51.03 -76.22 -8.31
N ALA A 759 -50.14 -75.68 -9.19
CA ALA A 759 -49.41 -76.46 -10.19
C ALA A 759 -48.01 -76.90 -9.72
N ALA A 760 -47.51 -76.36 -8.59
CA ALA A 760 -46.25 -76.77 -7.95
C ALA A 760 -46.55 -77.76 -6.80
#